data_919e639df3b3240fa99042197189b351
#
_entry.id   919e639df3b3240fa99042197189b351
#
_cell.length_a   1.000
_cell.length_b   1.000
_cell.length_c   1.000
_cell.angle_alpha   90.00
_cell.angle_beta   90.00
_cell.angle_gamma   90.00
#
_symmetry.space_group_name_H-M   'P 1'
#
loop_
_entity.id
_entity.type
_entity.pdbx_description
1 polymer ?
#
loop_
_entity_poly.entity_id
_entity_poly.type
_entity_poly.pdbx_seq_one_letter_code
_entity_poly.pdbx_strand_id
1 'polypeptide(L)'
;MTINEVIHSPKHPLFNTELNDGIVTTSNEYSYYRNIPDVKGLTFDVSNQKTLANLDVCGTIQTLTFYRENLLTEEKPGVWVNKQLSQTNSLSLKVEVNGIVYHLSESDHRIEVDVIQDCLPRYIHHYSTFKVIVVSFAPILANKRLSMLVQQVYIVNETHESLQVSVKDVPLYQEKYSDQQNVLISQKGNKDTIAQQEVASFAIAFVDPNAFEEVMTFQESDIEKWLKETLNYFAQLFGQLSMPDDRVVHLYRRALYQSFSSFGMNRQGQVVGSNWGSYPATNRIWNKDMYYASLPFTMFEPELCQKTVLWFDQYGVKFPGSKFTGGINHSLSNSLSSALLASLYFEHTGDTKFFERYPQVLLNASRIIEDILAQRRSGEPMLFPSVWLSDAFALGKYHTGSNLCLWKACSGLAEIFEVLEQLSLSKRYKNIACKLKESICKQMTTDGTFGEQFLEGIGDEEKTTYSVKNYQKPILEQGLIFLSDVIVDGKINLLMHDGEESDTTLMPFYQFLDNKDPLYQNTMTFSASSFNPTYSEEIKGITWGLESGATFPGFITVLMSDLHNHQAFATRLEELICLADLDGSWWWWPYRLEAKQGEVVRDFGCGKCGWASGLFVSTMISQYFGLKFKKGVLQIDPVDNLTFSWKNLKFGQAFISIECTQSELSILNLSEKPLKISDTKKILHVEKGKTIHIQRRKR
;
A
#
# COMPACT_ATOMS: atom_id res chain seq x y z
N MET A 1 15.24 17.68 -11.43
CA MET A 1 14.33 18.85 -11.39
C MET A 1 15.16 20.05 -10.98
N THR A 2 15.04 21.17 -11.69
CA THR A 2 15.67 22.45 -11.34
C THR A 2 14.70 23.30 -10.52
N ILE A 3 15.15 24.39 -9.88
CA ILE A 3 14.27 25.36 -9.20
C ILE A 3 13.12 25.78 -10.12
N ASN A 4 13.44 26.12 -11.38
CA ASN A 4 12.44 26.53 -12.36
C ASN A 4 11.40 25.43 -12.64
N GLU A 5 11.81 24.18 -12.69
CA GLU A 5 10.87 23.06 -12.86
C GLU A 5 9.98 22.85 -11.65
N VAL A 6 10.47 23.08 -10.42
CA VAL A 6 9.64 23.03 -9.20
C VAL A 6 8.62 24.16 -9.18
N ILE A 7 9.07 25.37 -9.50
CA ILE A 7 8.24 26.59 -9.47
C ILE A 7 7.16 26.59 -10.55
N HIS A 8 7.50 26.09 -11.73
CA HIS A 8 6.69 26.20 -12.95
C HIS A 8 6.13 24.87 -13.47
N SER A 9 6.35 23.75 -12.76
CA SER A 9 5.70 22.49 -13.16
C SER A 9 4.17 22.64 -13.12
N PRO A 10 3.44 22.05 -14.08
CA PRO A 10 2.00 22.07 -14.08
C PRO A 10 1.47 21.42 -12.80
N LYS A 11 0.29 21.84 -12.36
CA LYS A 11 -0.42 21.22 -11.24
C LYS A 11 -0.70 19.76 -11.57
N HIS A 12 -0.71 18.94 -10.52
CA HIS A 12 -1.07 17.54 -10.69
C HIS A 12 -2.51 17.41 -11.24
N PRO A 13 -2.77 16.58 -12.26
CA PRO A 13 -4.07 16.57 -12.93
C PRO A 13 -5.22 16.07 -12.04
N LEU A 14 -4.96 15.16 -11.09
CA LEU A 14 -6.00 14.58 -10.22
C LEU A 14 -5.92 15.08 -8.78
N PHE A 15 -4.72 15.26 -8.23
CA PHE A 15 -4.52 15.55 -6.80
C PHE A 15 -3.95 16.95 -6.62
N ASN A 16 -4.81 17.95 -6.81
CA ASN A 16 -4.52 19.34 -6.56
C ASN A 16 -5.68 20.00 -5.81
N THR A 17 -5.35 20.83 -4.87
CA THR A 17 -6.26 21.40 -3.90
C THR A 17 -5.97 22.88 -3.73
N GLU A 18 -6.99 23.67 -3.51
CA GLU A 18 -6.89 25.08 -3.18
C GLU A 18 -7.60 25.35 -1.86
N LEU A 19 -6.91 26.01 -0.95
CA LEU A 19 -7.50 26.61 0.26
C LEU A 19 -7.63 28.11 0.02
N ASN A 20 -8.84 28.62 0.12
CA ASN A 20 -9.13 30.03 -0.03
C ASN A 20 -10.31 30.42 0.87
N ASP A 21 -10.19 31.52 1.64
CA ASP A 21 -11.21 31.96 2.60
C ASP A 21 -11.68 30.85 3.56
N GLY A 22 -10.78 30.00 4.01
CA GLY A 22 -11.09 28.88 4.90
C GLY A 22 -11.83 27.72 4.27
N ILE A 23 -11.97 27.67 2.94
CA ILE A 23 -12.64 26.59 2.21
C ILE A 23 -11.61 25.83 1.39
N VAL A 24 -11.57 24.52 1.58
CA VAL A 24 -10.77 23.59 0.77
C VAL A 24 -11.58 23.19 -0.46
N THR A 25 -11.02 23.39 -1.64
CA THR A 25 -11.62 23.03 -2.92
C THR A 25 -10.65 22.14 -3.69
N THR A 26 -11.11 21.01 -4.22
CA THR A 26 -10.33 20.20 -5.14
C THR A 26 -10.73 20.52 -6.57
N SER A 27 -9.79 20.56 -7.50
CA SER A 27 -10.09 20.67 -8.93
C SER A 27 -10.48 19.32 -9.54
N ASN A 28 -10.25 18.23 -8.83
CA ASN A 28 -10.71 16.92 -9.21
C ASN A 28 -12.26 16.85 -9.11
N GLU A 29 -12.91 16.77 -10.26
CA GLU A 29 -14.39 16.72 -10.35
C GLU A 29 -14.99 15.45 -9.70
N TYR A 30 -14.20 14.42 -9.54
CA TYR A 30 -14.60 13.15 -8.91
C TYR A 30 -14.48 13.17 -7.38
N SER A 31 -13.78 14.13 -6.78
CA SER A 31 -13.50 14.09 -5.34
C SER A 31 -14.73 14.36 -4.49
N TYR A 32 -14.95 13.52 -3.47
CA TYR A 32 -15.94 13.77 -2.44
C TYR A 32 -15.56 14.92 -1.48
N TYR A 33 -14.29 15.33 -1.46
CA TYR A 33 -13.77 16.42 -0.65
C TYR A 33 -13.94 17.80 -1.29
N ARG A 34 -14.79 17.91 -2.29
CA ARG A 34 -15.01 19.16 -3.00
C ARG A 34 -15.81 20.16 -2.14
N ASN A 35 -15.34 21.39 -2.04
CA ASN A 35 -15.99 22.50 -1.32
C ASN A 35 -16.26 22.19 0.16
N ILE A 36 -15.26 21.74 0.90
CA ILE A 36 -15.37 21.47 2.32
C ILE A 36 -14.77 22.61 3.13
N PRO A 37 -15.29 22.91 4.35
CA PRO A 37 -14.62 23.80 5.29
C PRO A 37 -13.20 23.31 5.58
N ASP A 38 -12.29 24.21 5.93
CA ASP A 38 -10.91 23.91 6.32
C ASP A 38 -10.88 22.74 7.32
N VAL A 39 -10.49 21.57 6.84
CA VAL A 39 -10.54 20.34 7.63
C VAL A 39 -9.14 20.05 8.15
N LYS A 40 -8.95 20.33 9.44
CA LYS A 40 -7.78 19.85 10.17
C LYS A 40 -7.78 18.33 10.17
N GLY A 41 -6.75 17.74 9.56
CA GLY A 41 -6.60 16.30 9.48
C GLY A 41 -6.66 15.70 8.07
N LEU A 42 -6.96 16.49 7.04
CA LEU A 42 -6.58 16.14 5.68
C LEU A 42 -5.09 16.31 5.56
N THR A 43 -4.37 15.25 5.26
CA THR A 43 -2.92 15.27 5.34
C THR A 43 -2.25 14.80 4.07
N PHE A 44 -1.05 15.34 3.86
CA PHE A 44 -0.12 14.92 2.83
C PHE A 44 1.04 14.22 3.51
N ASP A 45 1.27 12.96 3.14
CA ASP A 45 2.29 12.14 3.78
C ASP A 45 3.62 12.25 3.07
N VAL A 46 4.69 12.33 3.86
CA VAL A 46 6.07 12.33 3.37
C VAL A 46 6.86 11.29 4.13
N SER A 47 7.45 10.34 3.42
CA SER A 47 8.25 9.29 4.06
C SER A 47 9.43 8.85 3.19
N ASN A 48 10.53 8.50 3.87
CA ASN A 48 11.61 7.70 3.32
C ASN A 48 11.80 6.39 4.11
N GLN A 49 10.81 6.01 4.91
CA GLN A 49 10.77 4.87 5.81
C GLN A 49 11.59 5.03 7.12
N LYS A 50 12.60 5.89 7.21
CA LYS A 50 13.22 6.26 8.50
C LYS A 50 12.49 7.41 9.17
N THR A 51 11.88 8.25 8.38
CA THR A 51 11.09 9.41 8.79
C THR A 51 9.73 9.34 8.12
N LEU A 52 8.67 9.59 8.88
CA LEU A 52 7.32 9.80 8.37
C LEU A 52 6.81 11.12 8.93
N ALA A 53 6.34 12.00 8.06
CA ALA A 53 5.68 13.24 8.41
C ALA A 53 4.29 13.32 7.78
N ASN A 54 3.34 13.86 8.54
CA ASN A 54 2.01 14.20 8.06
C ASN A 54 1.88 15.73 8.09
N LEU A 55 1.57 16.30 6.94
CA LEU A 55 1.44 17.74 6.79
C LEU A 55 -0.02 18.09 6.45
N ASP A 56 -0.54 19.17 7.00
CA ASP A 56 -1.87 19.68 6.65
C ASP A 56 -1.87 20.44 5.31
N VAL A 57 -3.02 21.01 4.96
CA VAL A 57 -3.20 21.78 3.71
C VAL A 57 -2.38 23.08 3.66
N CYS A 58 -1.84 23.52 4.78
CA CYS A 58 -0.94 24.68 4.87
C CYS A 58 0.55 24.28 4.84
N GLY A 59 0.86 22.98 4.79
CA GLY A 59 2.22 22.47 4.89
C GLY A 59 2.78 22.46 6.32
N THR A 60 1.90 22.59 7.33
CA THR A 60 2.27 22.46 8.74
C THR A 60 2.47 20.99 9.10
N ILE A 61 3.55 20.68 9.79
CA ILE A 61 3.83 19.33 10.26
C ILE A 61 2.92 19.03 11.44
N GLN A 62 1.95 18.14 11.24
CA GLN A 62 1.01 17.69 12.27
C GLN A 62 1.60 16.56 13.11
N THR A 63 2.29 15.61 12.47
CA THR A 63 3.05 14.57 13.15
C THR A 63 4.40 14.35 12.47
N LEU A 64 5.40 14.01 13.23
CA LEU A 64 6.73 13.65 12.74
C LEU A 64 7.21 12.42 13.51
N THR A 65 7.52 11.36 12.79
CA THR A 65 7.94 10.07 13.34
C THR A 65 9.35 9.74 12.88
N PHE A 66 10.22 9.42 13.84
CA PHE A 66 11.50 8.78 13.60
C PHE A 66 11.45 7.36 14.14
N TYR A 67 11.56 6.38 13.28
CA TYR A 67 11.39 4.98 13.64
C TYR A 67 12.59 4.43 14.41
N ARG A 68 12.31 3.69 15.48
CA ARG A 68 13.31 3.08 16.35
C ARG A 68 12.85 1.72 16.83
N GLU A 69 13.77 0.79 16.92
CA GLU A 69 13.49 -0.56 17.39
C GLU A 69 13.03 -0.58 18.85
N ASN A 70 13.67 0.20 19.71
CA ASN A 70 13.30 0.29 21.13
C ASN A 70 11.94 0.93 21.41
N LEU A 71 11.27 1.49 20.42
CA LEU A 71 9.91 1.99 20.51
C LEU A 71 8.86 0.94 20.12
N LEU A 72 9.28 -0.19 19.55
CA LEU A 72 8.41 -1.28 19.16
C LEU A 72 8.16 -2.16 20.39
N THR A 73 6.91 -2.19 20.87
CA THR A 73 6.47 -3.00 22.01
C THR A 73 5.28 -3.87 21.62
N GLU A 74 5.26 -5.10 22.10
CA GLU A 74 4.13 -6.00 21.87
C GLU A 74 2.97 -5.60 22.81
N GLU A 75 1.84 -5.21 22.24
CA GLU A 75 0.61 -4.93 22.99
C GLU A 75 -0.12 -6.23 23.31
N LYS A 76 -0.20 -7.10 22.33
CA LYS A 76 -0.74 -8.46 22.39
C LYS A 76 -0.16 -9.28 21.25
N PRO A 77 -0.22 -10.62 21.30
CA PRO A 77 0.35 -11.45 20.24
C PRO A 77 -0.16 -11.06 18.86
N GLY A 78 0.76 -10.76 17.93
CA GLY A 78 0.48 -10.32 16.57
C GLY A 78 0.12 -8.85 16.38
N VAL A 79 0.08 -8.07 17.45
CA VAL A 79 -0.14 -6.62 17.41
C VAL A 79 0.97 -5.91 18.16
N TRP A 80 1.74 -5.14 17.41
CA TRP A 80 2.84 -4.35 17.93
C TRP A 80 2.50 -2.88 17.97
N VAL A 81 3.02 -2.17 18.93
CA VAL A 81 2.86 -0.73 19.06
C VAL A 81 4.19 -0.05 18.80
N ASN A 82 4.21 0.84 17.81
CA ASN A 82 5.32 1.72 17.51
C ASN A 82 4.97 3.14 17.95
N LYS A 83 5.79 3.72 18.82
CA LYS A 83 5.55 5.07 19.34
C LYS A 83 5.97 6.09 18.29
N GLN A 84 5.12 7.08 18.10
CA GLN A 84 5.34 8.19 17.18
C GLN A 84 5.54 9.50 17.93
N LEU A 85 6.23 10.42 17.29
CA LEU A 85 6.29 11.80 17.75
C LEU A 85 4.96 12.49 17.37
N SER A 86 4.12 12.78 18.37
CA SER A 86 2.87 13.51 18.22
C SER A 86 3.03 14.90 18.82
N GLN A 87 2.52 15.91 18.16
CA GLN A 87 2.69 17.30 18.55
C GLN A 87 1.36 17.88 19.01
N THR A 88 1.33 18.50 20.18
CA THR A 88 0.21 19.31 20.64
C THR A 88 0.20 20.67 19.96
N ASN A 89 1.39 21.21 19.63
CA ASN A 89 1.56 22.44 18.85
C ASN A 89 2.22 22.09 17.52
N SER A 90 1.53 22.33 16.43
CA SER A 90 2.02 22.06 15.09
C SER A 90 3.29 22.86 14.78
N LEU A 91 4.26 22.25 14.08
CA LEU A 91 5.43 22.92 13.57
C LEU A 91 5.11 23.55 12.23
N SER A 92 5.15 24.87 12.17
CA SER A 92 4.92 25.64 10.94
C SER A 92 6.07 26.59 10.64
N LEU A 93 6.22 26.89 9.36
CA LEU A 93 7.21 27.86 8.90
C LEU A 93 6.69 29.30 9.03
N LYS A 94 7.63 30.22 9.23
CA LYS A 94 7.41 31.68 9.18
C LYS A 94 8.40 32.29 8.21
N VAL A 95 7.92 33.15 7.35
CA VAL A 95 8.77 33.94 6.46
C VAL A 95 8.65 35.40 6.82
N GLU A 96 9.74 36.13 6.70
CA GLU A 96 9.73 37.58 6.85
C GLU A 96 10.02 38.22 5.49
N VAL A 97 9.18 39.16 5.10
CA VAL A 97 9.36 39.93 3.88
C VAL A 97 9.25 41.42 4.23
N ASN A 98 10.31 42.20 3.96
CA ASN A 98 10.40 43.63 4.29
C ASN A 98 10.06 43.95 5.75
N GLY A 99 10.49 43.07 6.68
CA GLY A 99 10.27 43.26 8.13
C GLY A 99 8.89 42.81 8.63
N ILE A 100 8.00 42.32 7.76
CA ILE A 100 6.69 41.77 8.13
C ILE A 100 6.80 40.23 8.18
N VAL A 101 6.33 39.64 9.28
CA VAL A 101 6.33 38.20 9.49
C VAL A 101 5.01 37.58 9.02
N TYR A 102 5.09 36.59 8.15
CA TYR A 102 3.96 35.85 7.64
C TYR A 102 4.02 34.41 8.17
N HIS A 103 2.93 33.92 8.75
CA HIS A 103 2.81 32.56 9.27
C HIS A 103 2.20 31.67 8.21
N LEU A 104 2.93 30.64 7.75
CA LEU A 104 2.42 29.75 6.70
C LEU A 104 1.31 28.80 7.18
N SER A 105 1.10 28.69 8.50
CA SER A 105 -0.01 27.93 9.09
C SER A 105 -1.36 28.65 9.10
N GLU A 106 -1.40 29.91 8.71
CA GLU A 106 -2.62 30.69 8.64
C GLU A 106 -3.33 30.45 7.32
N SER A 107 -4.66 30.44 7.34
CA SER A 107 -5.54 30.24 6.17
C SER A 107 -6.18 31.55 5.67
N ASP A 108 -5.58 32.71 6.01
CA ASP A 108 -6.03 34.02 5.65
C ASP A 108 -5.58 34.47 4.25
N HIS A 109 -4.89 33.61 3.54
CA HIS A 109 -4.41 33.83 2.19
C HIS A 109 -4.68 32.57 1.33
N ARG A 110 -4.59 32.73 0.02
CA ARG A 110 -4.79 31.62 -0.91
C ARG A 110 -3.59 30.66 -0.88
N ILE A 111 -3.87 29.35 -0.73
CA ILE A 111 -2.87 28.29 -0.76
C ILE A 111 -3.27 27.27 -1.83
N GLU A 112 -2.35 26.93 -2.71
CA GLU A 112 -2.49 25.83 -3.65
C GLU A 112 -1.59 24.66 -3.18
N VAL A 113 -2.12 23.44 -3.23
CA VAL A 113 -1.37 22.23 -2.86
C VAL A 113 -1.51 21.21 -3.96
N ASP A 114 -0.41 20.59 -4.35
CA ASP A 114 -0.42 19.44 -5.25
C ASP A 114 0.71 18.46 -4.93
N VAL A 115 0.78 17.36 -5.69
CA VAL A 115 1.77 16.30 -5.50
C VAL A 115 2.70 16.23 -6.71
N ILE A 116 3.97 16.60 -6.53
CA ILE A 116 4.97 16.56 -7.60
C ILE A 116 5.33 15.10 -7.92
N GLN A 117 5.25 14.70 -9.19
CA GLN A 117 5.61 13.38 -9.69
C GLN A 117 4.97 12.22 -8.91
N ASP A 118 3.74 12.41 -8.46
CA ASP A 118 2.98 11.44 -7.67
C ASP A 118 3.61 11.06 -6.31
N CYS A 119 4.54 11.84 -5.76
CA CYS A 119 5.21 11.47 -4.52
C CYS A 119 5.38 12.59 -3.49
N LEU A 120 5.73 13.82 -3.86
CA LEU A 120 6.07 14.86 -2.90
C LEU A 120 5.07 16.01 -2.91
N PRO A 121 4.56 16.46 -1.75
CA PRO A 121 3.65 17.60 -1.68
C PRO A 121 4.39 18.91 -1.93
N ARG A 122 3.74 19.78 -2.72
CA ARG A 122 4.15 21.15 -2.99
C ARG A 122 3.04 22.08 -2.57
N TYR A 123 3.37 23.07 -1.76
CA TYR A 123 2.48 24.12 -1.26
C TYR A 123 2.87 25.44 -1.88
N ILE A 124 1.90 26.21 -2.40
CA ILE A 124 2.12 27.53 -2.99
C ILE A 124 1.23 28.52 -2.25
N HIS A 125 1.84 29.31 -1.38
CA HIS A 125 1.18 30.38 -0.65
C HIS A 125 1.25 31.68 -1.45
N HIS A 126 0.10 32.26 -1.77
CA HIS A 126 -0.02 33.45 -2.58
C HIS A 126 -0.26 34.70 -1.70
N TYR A 127 0.65 35.65 -1.76
CA TYR A 127 0.51 36.96 -1.16
C TYR A 127 0.45 38.02 -2.26
N SER A 128 0.10 39.25 -1.91
CA SER A 128 -0.12 40.33 -2.89
C SER A 128 1.12 40.73 -3.72
N THR A 129 2.32 40.51 -3.16
CA THR A 129 3.58 41.00 -3.74
C THR A 129 4.61 39.87 -3.95
N PHE A 130 4.38 38.71 -3.41
CA PHE A 130 5.28 37.54 -3.52
C PHE A 130 4.49 36.27 -3.36
N LYS A 131 5.14 35.14 -3.68
CA LYS A 131 4.64 33.85 -3.32
C LYS A 131 5.72 33.01 -2.61
N VAL A 132 5.27 32.12 -1.73
CA VAL A 132 6.15 31.15 -1.06
C VAL A 132 5.80 29.76 -1.54
N ILE A 133 6.79 29.03 -2.03
CA ILE A 133 6.64 27.64 -2.47
C ILE A 133 7.40 26.76 -1.50
N VAL A 134 6.71 25.79 -0.90
CA VAL A 134 7.31 24.82 0.01
C VAL A 134 7.19 23.43 -0.57
N VAL A 135 8.31 22.72 -0.68
CA VAL A 135 8.33 21.31 -1.02
C VAL A 135 8.88 20.52 0.15
N SER A 136 8.07 19.59 0.66
CA SER A 136 8.44 18.76 1.81
C SER A 136 8.88 17.39 1.35
N PHE A 137 10.03 16.92 1.83
CA PHE A 137 10.55 15.60 1.50
C PHE A 137 11.43 15.03 2.60
N ALA A 138 11.44 13.71 2.72
CA ALA A 138 12.39 12.96 3.51
C ALA A 138 13.49 12.42 2.59
N PRO A 139 14.78 12.82 2.72
CA PRO A 139 15.79 12.58 1.71
C PRO A 139 16.14 11.09 1.52
N ILE A 140 16.22 10.68 0.25
CA ILE A 140 16.77 9.39 -0.19
C ILE A 140 17.93 9.66 -1.15
N LEU A 141 19.17 9.39 -0.70
CA LEU A 141 20.40 9.71 -1.41
C LEU A 141 21.14 8.43 -1.77
N ALA A 142 21.32 8.13 -3.05
CA ALA A 142 22.02 6.92 -3.50
C ALA A 142 21.60 5.66 -2.71
N ASN A 143 20.32 5.48 -2.46
CA ASN A 143 19.70 4.44 -1.60
C ASN A 143 19.95 4.59 -0.08
N LYS A 144 20.66 5.65 0.35
CA LYS A 144 20.77 6.00 1.78
C LYS A 144 19.58 6.87 2.17
N ARG A 145 18.80 6.43 3.16
CA ARG A 145 17.71 7.20 3.76
C ARG A 145 18.23 7.98 4.96
N LEU A 146 17.94 9.29 5.01
CA LEU A 146 18.33 10.13 6.16
C LEU A 146 17.18 10.18 7.18
N SER A 147 17.54 10.31 8.46
CA SER A 147 16.59 10.41 9.56
C SER A 147 16.18 11.86 9.76
N MET A 148 15.61 12.47 8.73
CA MET A 148 15.16 13.85 8.75
C MET A 148 14.02 14.11 7.76
N LEU A 149 13.22 15.12 8.04
CA LEU A 149 12.32 15.79 7.11
C LEU A 149 12.97 17.09 6.66
N VAL A 150 12.90 17.41 5.39
CA VAL A 150 13.34 18.69 4.83
C VAL A 150 12.17 19.42 4.23
N GLN A 151 12.00 20.70 4.58
CA GLN A 151 11.14 21.65 3.88
C GLN A 151 12.02 22.61 3.08
N GLN A 152 11.99 22.48 1.76
CA GLN A 152 12.66 23.39 0.84
C GLN A 152 11.71 24.54 0.52
N VAL A 153 12.13 25.78 0.79
CA VAL A 153 11.32 26.97 0.69
C VAL A 153 11.89 27.88 -0.40
N TYR A 154 11.04 28.30 -1.32
CA TYR A 154 11.35 29.29 -2.34
C TYR A 154 10.47 30.51 -2.16
N ILE A 155 11.04 31.70 -2.06
CA ILE A 155 10.31 32.97 -2.04
C ILE A 155 10.54 33.63 -3.40
N VAL A 156 9.46 33.85 -4.12
CA VAL A 156 9.46 34.44 -5.47
C VAL A 156 8.95 35.85 -5.40
N ASN A 157 9.73 36.82 -5.82
CA ASN A 157 9.32 38.21 -5.90
C ASN A 157 8.45 38.45 -7.15
N GLU A 158 7.21 38.81 -6.97
CA GLU A 158 6.26 39.13 -8.05
C GLU A 158 6.10 40.66 -8.30
N THR A 159 6.93 41.49 -7.62
CA THR A 159 6.91 42.93 -7.79
C THR A 159 8.06 43.44 -8.64
N HIS A 160 8.02 44.75 -8.95
CA HIS A 160 9.12 45.45 -9.63
C HIS A 160 10.19 45.94 -8.66
N GLU A 161 9.92 45.89 -7.34
CA GLU A 161 10.83 46.37 -6.29
C GLU A 161 11.62 45.19 -5.71
N SER A 162 12.78 45.48 -5.13
CA SER A 162 13.54 44.46 -4.40
C SER A 162 12.87 44.15 -3.06
N LEU A 163 12.83 42.92 -2.66
CA LEU A 163 12.32 42.44 -1.38
C LEU A 163 13.47 41.94 -0.51
N GLN A 164 13.44 42.32 0.77
CA GLN A 164 14.27 41.66 1.79
C GLN A 164 13.50 40.46 2.33
N VAL A 165 14.12 39.30 2.29
CA VAL A 165 13.46 38.02 2.64
C VAL A 165 14.32 37.17 3.58
N SER A 166 13.67 36.55 4.55
CA SER A 166 14.29 35.55 5.43
C SER A 166 13.27 34.51 5.88
N VAL A 167 13.73 33.37 6.30
CA VAL A 167 12.92 32.40 7.05
C VAL A 167 13.22 32.60 8.53
N LYS A 168 12.17 32.78 9.34
CA LYS A 168 12.33 32.93 10.77
C LYS A 168 12.54 31.60 11.46
N ASP A 169 13.25 31.68 12.59
CA ASP A 169 13.50 30.51 13.42
C ASP A 169 12.21 29.76 13.70
N VAL A 170 12.17 28.53 13.33
CA VAL A 170 11.09 27.60 13.73
C VAL A 170 11.26 27.40 15.23
N PRO A 171 10.22 27.64 16.05
CA PRO A 171 10.34 27.45 17.48
C PRO A 171 10.77 26.03 17.78
N LEU A 172 11.82 25.89 18.62
CA LEU A 172 12.29 24.61 19.09
C LEU A 172 11.11 23.89 19.76
N TYR A 173 10.68 22.81 19.13
CA TYR A 173 9.66 21.96 19.70
C TYR A 173 10.25 21.19 20.89
N GLN A 174 9.72 21.46 22.09
CA GLN A 174 10.24 20.90 23.35
C GLN A 174 9.29 19.88 23.99
N GLU A 175 8.26 19.44 23.28
CA GLU A 175 7.38 18.41 23.85
C GLU A 175 8.12 17.09 23.97
N LYS A 176 8.17 16.59 25.20
CA LYS A 176 8.83 15.33 25.48
C LYS A 176 7.92 14.17 25.11
N TYR A 177 8.37 13.35 24.19
CA TYR A 177 7.88 12.00 24.12
C TYR A 177 8.23 11.25 25.40
N SER A 178 7.49 10.21 25.67
CA SER A 178 7.76 9.33 26.83
C SER A 178 9.24 8.91 26.92
N ASP A 179 10.00 9.00 25.83
CA ASP A 179 11.42 8.62 25.72
C ASP A 179 12.37 9.82 25.61
N GLN A 180 11.92 11.01 25.97
CA GLN A 180 12.72 12.25 26.01
C GLN A 180 13.32 12.69 24.66
N GLN A 181 12.63 12.43 23.54
CA GLN A 181 13.17 12.76 22.25
C GLN A 181 12.64 14.11 21.76
N ASN A 182 13.56 15.01 21.45
CA ASN A 182 13.31 16.29 20.82
C ASN A 182 13.67 16.21 19.34
N VAL A 183 13.10 17.10 18.52
CA VAL A 183 13.54 17.29 17.13
C VAL A 183 14.65 18.31 17.11
N LEU A 184 15.73 18.02 16.39
CA LEU A 184 16.76 19.01 16.08
C LEU A 184 16.34 19.79 14.82
N ILE A 185 16.43 21.11 14.88
CA ILE A 185 16.11 21.96 13.74
C ILE A 185 17.37 22.63 13.22
N SER A 186 17.58 22.53 11.92
CA SER A 186 18.70 23.15 11.23
C SER A 186 18.18 23.89 10.01
N GLN A 187 18.63 25.11 9.78
CA GLN A 187 18.22 25.90 8.63
C GLN A 187 19.43 26.48 7.88
N LYS A 188 19.22 26.73 6.59
CA LYS A 188 20.15 27.47 5.74
C LYS A 188 19.42 28.20 4.62
N GLY A 189 20.02 29.24 4.10
CA GLY A 189 19.48 30.04 3.00
C GLY A 189 20.58 30.62 2.13
N ASN A 190 20.22 31.04 0.94
CA ASN A 190 21.18 31.53 -0.04
C ASN A 190 21.06 33.03 -0.38
N LYS A 191 19.95 33.69 -0.01
CA LYS A 191 19.70 35.12 -0.36
C LYS A 191 18.84 35.80 0.68
N ASP A 192 19.24 37.05 1.01
CA ASP A 192 18.47 37.92 1.91
C ASP A 192 17.74 39.01 1.13
N THR A 193 18.13 39.30 -0.11
CA THR A 193 17.51 40.33 -0.96
C THR A 193 17.31 39.79 -2.36
N ILE A 194 16.10 39.90 -2.90
CA ILE A 194 15.72 39.42 -4.23
C ILE A 194 15.15 40.59 -5.07
N ALA A 195 15.70 40.72 -6.27
CA ALA A 195 15.18 41.63 -7.28
C ALA A 195 13.89 41.08 -7.93
N GLN A 196 13.29 41.87 -8.83
CA GLN A 196 12.12 41.46 -9.60
C GLN A 196 12.32 40.07 -10.25
N GLN A 197 11.34 39.19 -10.11
CA GLN A 197 11.34 37.81 -10.64
C GLN A 197 12.48 36.91 -10.14
N GLU A 198 13.29 37.37 -9.20
CA GLU A 198 14.27 36.54 -8.57
C GLU A 198 13.65 35.67 -7.48
N VAL A 199 14.38 34.59 -7.15
CA VAL A 199 13.98 33.58 -6.17
C VAL A 199 15.04 33.47 -5.09
N ALA A 200 14.61 33.61 -3.82
CA ALA A 200 15.42 33.17 -2.70
C ALA A 200 15.09 31.72 -2.36
N SER A 201 16.12 30.96 -1.98
CA SER A 201 15.98 29.55 -1.61
C SER A 201 16.49 29.34 -0.18
N PHE A 202 15.66 28.73 0.64
CA PHE A 202 15.96 28.36 2.02
C PHE A 202 15.60 26.88 2.23
N ALA A 203 16.26 26.23 3.18
CA ALA A 203 15.92 24.89 3.57
C ALA A 203 15.91 24.75 5.09
N ILE A 204 14.91 24.03 5.59
CA ILE A 204 14.78 23.71 7.01
C ILE A 204 14.75 22.18 7.14
N ALA A 205 15.63 21.64 7.97
CA ALA A 205 15.68 20.24 8.30
C ALA A 205 15.18 19.99 9.73
N PHE A 206 14.30 19.04 9.88
CA PHE A 206 13.83 18.49 11.15
C PHE A 206 14.47 17.12 11.31
N VAL A 207 15.48 17.00 12.16
CA VAL A 207 16.40 15.88 12.25
C VAL A 207 16.16 15.08 13.51
N ASP A 208 16.24 13.76 13.41
CA ASP A 208 16.25 12.86 14.57
C ASP A 208 17.45 13.20 15.49
N PRO A 209 17.22 13.52 16.77
CA PRO A 209 18.31 13.80 17.71
C PRO A 209 19.37 12.70 17.82
N ASN A 210 18.98 11.45 17.54
CA ASN A 210 19.95 10.33 17.53
C ASN A 210 20.77 10.26 16.23
N ALA A 211 20.47 11.11 15.26
CA ALA A 211 21.19 11.24 13.99
C ALA A 211 21.80 12.63 13.85
N PHE A 212 22.27 13.23 14.96
CA PHE A 212 22.74 14.61 14.98
C PHE A 212 23.87 14.87 13.96
N GLU A 213 24.66 13.86 13.62
CA GLU A 213 25.69 13.94 12.59
C GLU A 213 25.13 14.27 11.19
N GLU A 214 23.84 13.99 10.97
CA GLU A 214 23.17 14.34 9.72
C GLU A 214 22.88 15.85 9.61
N VAL A 215 22.94 16.60 10.74
CA VAL A 215 22.87 18.07 10.74
C VAL A 215 24.04 18.67 9.97
N MET A 216 25.26 18.18 10.21
CA MET A 216 26.44 18.65 9.48
C MET A 216 26.33 18.28 8.00
N THR A 217 25.88 17.07 7.72
CA THR A 217 25.63 16.61 6.33
C THR A 217 24.63 17.55 5.63
N PHE A 218 23.54 17.96 6.31
CA PHE A 218 22.59 18.92 5.78
C PHE A 218 23.23 20.29 5.51
N GLN A 219 24.02 20.83 6.45
CA GLN A 219 24.64 22.14 6.31
C GLN A 219 25.64 22.22 5.14
N GLU A 220 26.36 21.14 4.87
CA GLU A 220 27.40 21.08 3.85
C GLU A 220 26.86 20.70 2.45
N SER A 221 25.61 20.24 2.35
CA SER A 221 25.07 19.68 1.11
C SER A 221 24.27 20.68 0.29
N ASP A 222 24.14 20.39 -0.98
CA ASP A 222 23.17 21.01 -1.90
C ASP A 222 21.80 20.30 -1.77
N ILE A 223 20.82 21.02 -1.20
CA ILE A 223 19.51 20.47 -0.89
C ILE A 223 18.66 20.28 -2.15
N GLU A 224 18.87 21.08 -3.18
CA GLU A 224 18.18 20.89 -4.46
C GLU A 224 18.65 19.58 -5.14
N LYS A 225 19.90 19.26 -5.01
CA LYS A 225 20.42 17.96 -5.44
C LYS A 225 19.76 16.83 -4.65
N TRP A 226 19.55 16.96 -3.36
CA TRP A 226 18.85 15.98 -2.53
C TRP A 226 17.39 15.77 -2.95
N LEU A 227 16.69 16.87 -3.21
CA LEU A 227 15.33 16.82 -3.74
C LEU A 227 15.29 16.05 -5.08
N LYS A 228 16.22 16.37 -5.97
CA LYS A 228 16.35 15.67 -7.27
C LYS A 228 16.66 14.18 -7.11
N GLU A 229 17.56 13.82 -6.21
CA GLU A 229 17.89 12.41 -5.95
C GLU A 229 16.70 11.65 -5.38
N THR A 230 15.94 12.26 -4.46
CA THR A 230 14.72 11.68 -3.88
C THR A 230 13.65 11.45 -4.95
N LEU A 231 13.39 12.44 -5.80
CA LEU A 231 12.45 12.31 -6.92
C LEU A 231 12.90 11.23 -7.92
N ASN A 232 14.19 11.15 -8.21
CA ASN A 232 14.75 10.12 -9.09
C ASN A 232 14.59 8.71 -8.50
N TYR A 233 14.71 8.55 -7.18
CA TYR A 233 14.45 7.29 -6.52
C TYR A 233 13.02 6.82 -6.77
N PHE A 234 12.03 7.68 -6.54
CA PHE A 234 10.63 7.33 -6.79
C PHE A 234 10.33 7.12 -8.28
N ALA A 235 10.92 7.93 -9.16
CA ALA A 235 10.81 7.70 -10.61
C ALA A 235 11.35 6.33 -11.05
N GLN A 236 12.42 5.84 -10.41
CA GLN A 236 12.94 4.50 -10.65
C GLN A 236 12.06 3.40 -10.04
N LEU A 237 11.47 3.66 -8.86
CA LEU A 237 10.53 2.73 -8.22
C LEU A 237 9.27 2.54 -9.07
N PHE A 238 8.71 3.62 -9.58
CA PHE A 238 7.49 3.60 -10.40
C PHE A 238 7.70 3.05 -11.81
N GLY A 239 8.91 3.21 -12.36
CA GLY A 239 9.15 3.08 -13.79
C GLY A 239 8.44 4.20 -14.57
N GLN A 240 8.65 4.24 -15.88
CA GLN A 240 8.03 5.22 -16.76
C GLN A 240 6.81 4.60 -17.44
N LEU A 241 5.73 4.45 -16.69
CA LEU A 241 4.44 3.99 -17.20
C LEU A 241 3.72 5.14 -17.88
N SER A 242 3.20 4.87 -19.09
CA SER A 242 2.35 5.75 -19.88
C SER A 242 1.26 4.95 -20.57
N MET A 243 0.03 5.46 -20.55
CA MET A 243 -1.12 4.82 -21.18
C MET A 243 -2.19 5.86 -21.53
N PRO A 244 -3.20 5.52 -22.37
CA PRO A 244 -4.24 6.46 -22.78
C PRO A 244 -5.06 7.03 -21.62
N ASP A 245 -5.37 6.21 -20.61
CA ASP A 245 -6.00 6.65 -19.36
C ASP A 245 -4.93 6.85 -18.29
N ASP A 246 -4.49 8.09 -18.11
CA ASP A 246 -3.44 8.45 -17.15
C ASP A 246 -3.89 8.36 -15.68
N ARG A 247 -5.21 8.28 -15.42
CA ARG A 247 -5.74 8.07 -14.07
C ARG A 247 -5.19 6.79 -13.45
N VAL A 248 -5.08 5.72 -14.24
CA VAL A 248 -4.46 4.46 -13.80
C VAL A 248 -3.00 4.67 -13.39
N VAL A 249 -2.25 5.48 -14.15
CA VAL A 249 -0.84 5.77 -13.86
C VAL A 249 -0.70 6.47 -12.51
N HIS A 250 -1.50 7.52 -12.30
CA HIS A 250 -1.48 8.30 -11.07
C HIS A 250 -1.91 7.47 -9.86
N LEU A 251 -3.01 6.72 -9.97
CA LEU A 251 -3.48 5.83 -8.90
C LEU A 251 -2.44 4.76 -8.56
N TYR A 252 -1.85 4.11 -9.57
CA TYR A 252 -0.78 3.12 -9.37
C TYR A 252 0.41 3.71 -8.58
N ARG A 253 0.91 4.87 -9.02
CA ARG A 253 2.07 5.52 -8.38
C ARG A 253 1.76 5.97 -6.96
N ARG A 254 0.58 6.57 -6.74
CA ARG A 254 0.14 6.99 -5.40
C ARG A 254 -0.05 5.79 -4.47
N ALA A 255 -0.66 4.71 -4.95
CA ALA A 255 -0.83 3.50 -4.17
C ALA A 255 0.53 2.87 -3.81
N LEU A 256 1.46 2.79 -4.75
CA LEU A 256 2.80 2.27 -4.47
C LEU A 256 3.57 3.16 -3.49
N TYR A 257 3.45 4.49 -3.62
CA TYR A 257 4.02 5.44 -2.67
C TYR A 257 3.42 5.29 -1.27
N GLN A 258 2.09 5.17 -1.16
CA GLN A 258 1.40 5.00 0.12
C GLN A 258 1.81 3.69 0.80
N SER A 259 1.86 2.59 0.06
CA SER A 259 2.37 1.31 0.56
C SER A 259 3.80 1.44 1.06
N PHE A 260 4.69 2.10 0.30
CA PHE A 260 6.07 2.40 0.69
C PHE A 260 6.13 3.26 1.96
N SER A 261 5.31 4.30 2.06
CA SER A 261 5.32 5.26 3.17
C SER A 261 4.83 4.67 4.48
N SER A 262 4.04 3.58 4.44
CA SER A 262 3.54 2.92 5.64
C SER A 262 4.63 2.15 6.40
N PHE A 263 5.75 1.82 5.76
CA PHE A 263 6.84 1.08 6.40
C PHE A 263 7.77 1.97 7.23
N GLY A 264 8.22 1.44 8.38
CA GLY A 264 9.22 2.05 9.23
C GLY A 264 10.52 1.27 9.25
N MET A 265 11.65 2.00 9.21
CA MET A 265 13.00 1.48 9.39
C MET A 265 13.72 2.22 10.48
N ASN A 266 14.49 1.51 11.31
CA ASN A 266 15.40 2.14 12.26
C ASN A 266 16.65 2.74 11.54
N ARG A 267 17.52 3.40 12.29
CA ARG A 267 18.76 3.99 11.74
C ARG A 267 19.63 2.98 11.00
N GLN A 268 19.68 1.73 11.46
CA GLN A 268 20.45 0.64 10.85
C GLN A 268 19.80 0.12 9.55
N GLY A 269 18.61 0.61 9.19
CA GLY A 269 17.89 0.20 8.01
C GLY A 269 17.18 -1.15 8.15
N GLN A 270 16.94 -1.59 9.39
CA GLN A 270 16.11 -2.76 9.68
C GLN A 270 14.63 -2.32 9.70
N VAL A 271 13.75 -3.12 9.17
CA VAL A 271 12.30 -2.89 9.26
C VAL A 271 11.86 -3.05 10.71
N VAL A 272 11.13 -2.08 11.22
CA VAL A 272 10.53 -2.08 12.56
C VAL A 272 9.01 -2.18 12.51
N GLY A 273 8.45 -2.38 11.34
CA GLY A 273 7.03 -2.63 11.12
C GLY A 273 6.45 -1.78 9.99
N SER A 274 5.17 -1.94 9.77
CA SER A 274 4.36 -1.07 8.92
C SER A 274 3.28 -0.45 9.78
N ASN A 275 3.17 0.84 9.78
CA ASN A 275 2.04 1.51 10.42
C ASN A 275 0.78 1.24 9.62
N TRP A 276 -0.32 1.10 10.31
CA TRP A 276 -1.62 0.91 9.68
C TRP A 276 -1.99 2.07 8.77
N GLY A 277 -1.71 3.28 9.24
CA GLY A 277 -1.84 4.48 8.45
C GLY A 277 -0.97 5.58 9.01
N SER A 278 -0.75 6.60 8.21
CA SER A 278 0.09 7.71 8.58
C SER A 278 -0.66 8.73 9.45
N TYR A 279 -1.96 8.87 9.29
CA TYR A 279 -2.77 9.81 10.06
C TYR A 279 -4.23 9.35 10.22
N PRO A 280 -4.90 9.55 11.36
CA PRO A 280 -4.33 9.86 12.67
C PRO A 280 -3.44 8.71 13.10
N ALA A 281 -2.16 8.96 13.22
CA ALA A 281 -1.12 7.97 13.37
C ALA A 281 -1.52 6.85 14.33
N THR A 282 -2.08 5.77 13.80
CA THR A 282 -2.21 4.55 14.58
C THR A 282 -0.81 3.99 14.69
N ASN A 283 -0.31 3.95 15.88
CA ASN A 283 0.99 3.39 16.19
C ASN A 283 0.96 1.86 16.27
N ARG A 284 -0.10 1.22 15.78
CA ARG A 284 -0.28 -0.24 15.79
C ARG A 284 0.17 -0.84 14.48
N ILE A 285 0.82 -1.98 14.61
CA ILE A 285 1.25 -2.82 13.50
C ILE A 285 0.47 -4.12 13.59
N TRP A 286 -0.42 -4.33 12.63
CA TRP A 286 -1.16 -5.57 12.48
C TRP A 286 -0.42 -6.48 11.50
N ASN A 287 -0.35 -7.75 11.81
CA ASN A 287 0.46 -8.70 11.06
C ASN A 287 -0.01 -8.83 9.60
N LYS A 288 -1.32 -8.96 9.39
CA LYS A 288 -1.89 -9.16 8.06
C LYS A 288 -1.84 -7.88 7.22
N ASP A 289 -2.09 -6.72 7.84
CA ASP A 289 -1.96 -5.41 7.17
C ASP A 289 -0.55 -5.19 6.65
N MET A 290 0.45 -5.46 7.49
CA MET A 290 1.86 -5.37 7.09
C MET A 290 2.19 -6.35 5.96
N TYR A 291 1.58 -7.54 5.98
CA TYR A 291 1.75 -8.51 4.89
C TYR A 291 1.23 -7.95 3.57
N TYR A 292 0.00 -7.44 3.53
CA TYR A 292 -0.56 -6.87 2.30
C TYR A 292 0.17 -5.62 1.82
N ALA A 293 0.55 -4.73 2.73
CA ALA A 293 1.37 -3.57 2.39
C ALA A 293 2.73 -3.96 1.80
N SER A 294 3.26 -5.15 2.12
CA SER A 294 4.54 -5.63 1.62
C SER A 294 4.48 -6.32 0.25
N LEU A 295 3.31 -6.68 -0.24
CA LEU A 295 3.16 -7.42 -1.51
C LEU A 295 3.85 -6.73 -2.70
N PRO A 296 3.72 -5.40 -2.92
CA PRO A 296 4.41 -4.73 -4.02
C PRO A 296 5.93 -4.87 -3.96
N PHE A 297 6.51 -4.97 -2.76
CA PHE A 297 7.98 -5.02 -2.59
C PHE A 297 8.58 -6.35 -2.99
N THR A 298 7.79 -7.40 -3.06
CA THR A 298 8.23 -8.67 -3.67
C THR A 298 8.63 -8.46 -5.13
N MET A 299 8.04 -7.45 -5.79
CA MET A 299 8.21 -7.13 -7.20
C MET A 299 9.12 -5.93 -7.44
N PHE A 300 8.96 -4.84 -6.66
CA PHE A 300 9.58 -3.53 -6.95
C PHE A 300 10.75 -3.18 -6.03
N GLU A 301 10.80 -3.71 -4.81
CA GLU A 301 11.82 -3.42 -3.80
C GLU A 301 12.25 -4.72 -3.08
N PRO A 302 12.93 -5.64 -3.77
CA PRO A 302 13.29 -6.95 -3.18
C PRO A 302 14.10 -6.86 -1.90
N GLU A 303 14.95 -5.84 -1.72
CA GLU A 303 15.72 -5.63 -0.49
C GLU A 303 14.81 -5.29 0.71
N LEU A 304 13.80 -4.45 0.51
CA LEU A 304 12.80 -4.17 1.54
C LEU A 304 12.00 -5.43 1.85
N CYS A 305 11.66 -6.22 0.84
CA CYS A 305 10.98 -7.49 1.03
C CYS A 305 11.79 -8.46 1.90
N GLN A 306 13.10 -8.63 1.64
CA GLN A 306 13.98 -9.45 2.48
C GLN A 306 13.93 -9.02 3.95
N LYS A 307 14.08 -7.72 4.20
CA LYS A 307 14.02 -7.15 5.56
C LYS A 307 12.67 -7.41 6.22
N THR A 308 11.59 -7.36 5.45
CA THR A 308 10.23 -7.63 5.93
C THR A 308 10.03 -9.11 6.24
N VAL A 309 10.56 -10.02 5.41
CA VAL A 309 10.55 -11.48 5.72
C VAL A 309 11.28 -11.75 7.05
N LEU A 310 12.43 -11.12 7.28
CA LEU A 310 13.17 -11.26 8.55
C LEU A 310 12.40 -10.69 9.73
N TRP A 311 11.68 -9.59 9.55
CA TRP A 311 10.80 -9.05 10.58
C TRP A 311 9.68 -10.05 10.93
N PHE A 312 9.02 -10.64 9.94
CA PHE A 312 7.99 -11.66 10.17
C PHE A 312 8.56 -12.93 10.82
N ASP A 313 9.78 -13.31 10.47
CA ASP A 313 10.44 -14.45 11.11
C ASP A 313 10.68 -14.23 12.60
N GLN A 314 10.96 -13.01 13.00
CA GLN A 314 11.20 -12.62 14.38
C GLN A 314 9.90 -12.31 15.16
N TYR A 315 9.06 -11.44 14.61
CA TYR A 315 7.91 -10.82 15.28
C TYR A 315 6.56 -11.35 14.81
N GLY A 316 6.51 -12.07 13.69
CA GLY A 316 5.27 -12.58 13.11
C GLY A 316 4.51 -13.51 14.04
N VAL A 317 3.21 -13.61 13.81
CA VAL A 317 2.31 -14.51 14.53
C VAL A 317 2.78 -15.96 14.39
N LYS A 318 2.79 -16.69 15.50
CA LYS A 318 3.14 -18.12 15.52
C LYS A 318 1.87 -18.95 15.67
N PHE A 319 1.82 -20.08 14.97
CA PHE A 319 0.73 -21.03 15.16
C PHE A 319 0.82 -21.72 16.54
N PRO A 320 -0.29 -21.98 17.22
CA PRO A 320 -1.70 -21.94 16.83
C PRO A 320 -2.32 -20.54 16.66
N GLY A 321 -1.56 -19.50 16.57
CA GLY A 321 -2.02 -18.18 16.29
C GLY A 321 -2.08 -17.31 17.54
N SER A 322 -2.41 -16.07 17.32
CA SER A 322 -2.49 -15.07 18.37
C SER A 322 -3.90 -14.77 18.76
N LYS A 323 -4.00 -14.14 19.88
CA LYS A 323 -5.21 -13.46 20.30
C LYS A 323 -5.25 -12.11 19.63
N PHE A 324 -6.20 -11.95 18.73
CA PHE A 324 -6.68 -10.63 18.38
C PHE A 324 -7.78 -10.19 19.36
N THR A 325 -8.54 -9.19 19.02
CA THR A 325 -9.69 -8.77 19.80
C THR A 325 -10.56 -9.97 20.18
N GLY A 326 -11.11 -10.23 21.20
CA GLY A 326 -11.96 -11.35 21.59
C GLY A 326 -11.27 -12.61 22.13
N GLY A 327 -9.97 -12.74 22.01
CA GLY A 327 -9.22 -13.73 22.75
C GLY A 327 -9.21 -15.15 22.21
N ILE A 328 -9.56 -15.36 20.95
CA ILE A 328 -9.50 -16.67 20.30
C ILE A 328 -8.11 -16.89 19.66
N ASN A 329 -7.54 -18.07 19.88
CA ASN A 329 -6.14 -18.35 19.57
C ASN A 329 -5.99 -19.16 18.29
N HIS A 330 -6.53 -18.70 17.14
CA HIS A 330 -6.39 -19.46 15.91
C HIS A 330 -6.57 -18.59 14.69
N SER A 331 -5.47 -18.13 14.13
CA SER A 331 -5.46 -17.37 12.87
C SER A 331 -4.49 -18.03 11.89
N LEU A 332 -5.05 -18.77 10.93
CA LEU A 332 -4.28 -19.51 9.93
C LEU A 332 -3.52 -18.55 8.99
N SER A 333 -4.21 -17.58 8.42
CA SER A 333 -3.64 -16.65 7.46
C SER A 333 -2.52 -15.78 8.07
N ASN A 334 -2.72 -15.27 9.29
CA ASN A 334 -1.71 -14.48 10.00
C ASN A 334 -0.44 -15.30 10.31
N SER A 335 -0.63 -16.56 10.72
CA SER A 335 0.50 -17.44 11.04
C SER A 335 1.37 -17.76 9.83
N LEU A 336 0.82 -17.64 8.63
CA LEU A 336 1.51 -17.95 7.37
C LEU A 336 2.20 -16.73 6.72
N SER A 337 2.06 -15.52 7.26
CA SER A 337 2.55 -14.29 6.61
C SER A 337 4.04 -14.35 6.23
N SER A 338 4.91 -14.90 7.10
CA SER A 338 6.34 -15.07 6.81
C SER A 338 6.56 -16.05 5.65
N ALA A 339 5.90 -17.21 5.68
CA ALA A 339 6.04 -18.24 4.64
C ALA A 339 5.50 -17.78 3.29
N LEU A 340 4.39 -17.04 3.30
CA LEU A 340 3.79 -16.44 2.10
C LEU A 340 4.72 -15.41 1.47
N LEU A 341 5.22 -14.48 2.28
CA LEU A 341 6.08 -13.42 1.77
C LEU A 341 7.42 -13.97 1.26
N ALA A 342 8.00 -14.96 1.96
CA ALA A 342 9.19 -15.66 1.51
C ALA A 342 8.97 -16.41 0.17
N SER A 343 7.80 -17.01 0.01
CA SER A 343 7.41 -17.71 -1.23
C SER A 343 7.27 -16.73 -2.39
N LEU A 344 6.59 -15.60 -2.20
CA LEU A 344 6.42 -14.56 -3.21
C LEU A 344 7.73 -13.88 -3.56
N TYR A 345 8.56 -13.62 -2.56
CA TYR A 345 9.92 -13.09 -2.78
C TYR A 345 10.72 -14.01 -3.70
N PHE A 346 10.77 -15.30 -3.38
CA PHE A 346 11.49 -16.27 -4.21
C PHE A 346 10.90 -16.36 -5.63
N GLU A 347 9.59 -16.39 -5.74
CA GLU A 347 8.89 -16.46 -7.04
C GLU A 347 9.31 -15.33 -7.98
N HIS A 348 9.40 -14.09 -7.45
CA HIS A 348 9.75 -12.91 -8.25
C HIS A 348 11.26 -12.73 -8.48
N THR A 349 12.10 -13.18 -7.52
CA THR A 349 13.55 -12.92 -7.57
C THR A 349 14.39 -14.13 -7.96
N GLY A 350 13.93 -15.32 -7.65
CA GLY A 350 14.74 -16.55 -7.77
C GLY A 350 15.98 -16.58 -6.86
N ASP A 351 16.02 -15.74 -5.83
CA ASP A 351 17.20 -15.56 -4.97
C ASP A 351 17.33 -16.68 -3.93
N THR A 352 18.16 -17.68 -4.21
CA THR A 352 18.51 -18.76 -3.26
C THR A 352 19.45 -18.30 -2.18
N LYS A 353 20.34 -17.31 -2.46
CA LYS A 353 21.36 -16.84 -1.51
C LYS A 353 20.75 -16.27 -0.25
N PHE A 354 19.56 -15.64 -0.36
CA PHE A 354 18.83 -15.16 0.81
C PHE A 354 18.53 -16.32 1.79
N PHE A 355 18.04 -17.44 1.30
CA PHE A 355 17.69 -18.61 2.12
C PHE A 355 18.91 -19.38 2.61
N GLU A 356 19.99 -19.39 1.84
CA GLU A 356 21.28 -19.94 2.29
C GLU A 356 21.85 -19.11 3.46
N ARG A 357 21.72 -17.78 3.39
CA ARG A 357 22.15 -16.85 4.44
C ARG A 357 21.27 -16.89 5.68
N TYR A 358 19.97 -17.08 5.50
CA TYR A 358 18.94 -17.07 6.55
C TYR A 358 18.10 -18.37 6.56
N PRO A 359 18.74 -19.52 6.82
CA PRO A 359 18.05 -20.83 6.75
C PRO A 359 16.93 -20.96 7.79
N GLN A 360 16.96 -20.19 8.89
CA GLN A 360 15.92 -20.18 9.91
C GLN A 360 14.55 -19.78 9.35
N VAL A 361 14.49 -18.95 8.29
CA VAL A 361 13.24 -18.56 7.64
C VAL A 361 12.48 -19.79 7.15
N LEU A 362 13.18 -20.70 6.44
CA LEU A 362 12.58 -21.95 5.95
C LEU A 362 12.28 -22.93 7.06
N LEU A 363 13.13 -23.02 8.07
CA LEU A 363 12.91 -23.88 9.24
C LEU A 363 11.67 -23.45 10.03
N ASN A 364 11.49 -22.16 10.28
CA ASN A 364 10.35 -21.60 10.99
C ASN A 364 9.06 -21.75 10.17
N ALA A 365 9.10 -21.45 8.86
CA ALA A 365 7.98 -21.65 7.95
C ALA A 365 7.54 -23.12 7.92
N SER A 366 8.48 -24.04 7.80
CA SER A 366 8.20 -25.48 7.83
C SER A 366 7.58 -25.91 9.15
N ARG A 367 8.10 -25.45 10.29
CA ARG A 367 7.57 -25.79 11.61
C ARG A 367 6.12 -25.30 11.77
N ILE A 368 5.83 -24.07 11.36
CA ILE A 368 4.46 -23.53 11.42
C ILE A 368 3.51 -24.38 10.58
N ILE A 369 3.91 -24.75 9.37
CA ILE A 369 3.08 -25.60 8.50
C ILE A 369 2.89 -26.99 9.11
N GLU A 370 3.91 -27.62 9.68
CA GLU A 370 3.77 -28.92 10.35
C GLU A 370 2.84 -28.84 11.56
N ASP A 371 2.91 -27.78 12.36
CA ASP A 371 1.99 -27.53 13.48
C ASP A 371 0.53 -27.39 12.99
N ILE A 372 0.31 -26.71 11.85
CA ILE A 372 -1.00 -26.63 11.20
C ILE A 372 -1.46 -28.02 10.77
N LEU A 373 -0.60 -28.76 10.07
CA LEU A 373 -0.92 -30.11 9.56
C LEU A 373 -1.28 -31.09 10.68
N ALA A 374 -0.65 -30.95 11.84
CA ALA A 374 -0.91 -31.79 13.01
C ALA A 374 -2.34 -31.60 13.59
N GLN A 375 -3.03 -30.51 13.27
CA GLN A 375 -4.41 -30.27 13.69
C GLN A 375 -5.44 -31.13 12.94
N ARG A 376 -5.05 -31.70 11.79
CA ARG A 376 -5.95 -32.49 10.95
C ARG A 376 -6.27 -33.84 11.55
N ARG A 377 -7.55 -34.19 11.58
CA ARG A 377 -8.00 -35.52 11.97
C ARG A 377 -8.06 -36.48 10.77
N SER A 378 -7.93 -37.77 11.07
CA SER A 378 -8.07 -38.79 10.04
C SER A 378 -9.50 -38.80 9.48
N GLY A 379 -9.65 -38.89 8.16
CA GLY A 379 -10.96 -38.87 7.49
C GLY A 379 -11.49 -37.50 7.13
N GLU A 380 -10.92 -36.42 7.66
CA GLU A 380 -11.28 -35.05 7.24
C GLU A 380 -10.65 -34.70 5.88
N PRO A 381 -11.31 -33.78 5.11
CA PRO A 381 -10.73 -33.24 3.88
C PRO A 381 -9.39 -32.56 4.16
N MET A 382 -8.62 -32.31 3.12
CA MET A 382 -7.35 -31.57 3.24
C MET A 382 -7.65 -30.06 3.32
N LEU A 383 -8.37 -29.67 4.36
CA LEU A 383 -8.71 -28.30 4.72
C LEU A 383 -8.39 -28.08 6.19
N PHE A 384 -8.07 -26.85 6.55
CA PHE A 384 -7.65 -26.48 7.90
C PHE A 384 -8.51 -25.36 8.45
N PRO A 385 -8.94 -25.47 9.72
CA PRO A 385 -9.79 -24.47 10.32
C PRO A 385 -9.04 -23.17 10.58
N SER A 386 -9.73 -22.05 10.47
CA SER A 386 -9.30 -20.75 11.00
C SER A 386 -10.49 -20.11 11.69
N VAL A 387 -10.27 -19.49 12.84
CA VAL A 387 -11.31 -18.76 13.56
C VAL A 387 -11.19 -17.27 13.31
N TRP A 388 -9.96 -16.82 13.09
CA TRP A 388 -9.64 -15.44 12.80
C TRP A 388 -8.90 -15.33 11.47
N LEU A 389 -9.13 -14.22 10.76
CA LEU A 389 -8.38 -13.84 9.58
C LEU A 389 -7.27 -12.86 9.96
N SER A 390 -7.65 -11.65 10.31
CA SER A 390 -6.80 -10.64 10.91
C SER A 390 -7.39 -10.27 12.28
N ASP A 391 -8.23 -9.27 12.34
CA ASP A 391 -9.04 -8.92 13.50
C ASP A 391 -10.53 -9.26 13.33
N ALA A 392 -10.89 -9.83 12.20
CA ALA A 392 -12.21 -10.31 11.86
C ALA A 392 -12.32 -11.85 11.89
N PHE A 393 -13.55 -12.35 11.91
CA PHE A 393 -13.82 -13.77 11.92
C PHE A 393 -13.66 -14.43 10.56
N ALA A 394 -13.09 -15.63 10.56
CA ALA A 394 -13.30 -16.56 9.48
C ALA A 394 -14.71 -17.15 9.55
N LEU A 395 -15.49 -17.04 8.50
CA LEU A 395 -16.81 -17.64 8.42
C LEU A 395 -16.71 -19.14 8.13
N GLY A 396 -17.44 -19.95 8.90
CA GLY A 396 -17.40 -21.40 8.83
C GLY A 396 -16.22 -22.04 9.55
N LYS A 397 -16.17 -23.37 9.54
CA LYS A 397 -15.05 -24.13 10.07
C LYS A 397 -13.80 -23.98 9.18
N TYR A 398 -13.99 -24.00 7.89
CA TYR A 398 -12.95 -23.84 6.88
C TYR A 398 -13.23 -22.59 6.04
N HIS A 399 -12.31 -21.66 6.04
CA HIS A 399 -12.38 -20.42 5.28
C HIS A 399 -11.55 -20.57 3.99
N THR A 400 -12.11 -20.15 2.86
CA THR A 400 -11.49 -20.33 1.52
C THR A 400 -10.15 -19.60 1.42
N GLY A 401 -10.12 -18.30 1.70
CA GLY A 401 -8.91 -17.50 1.61
C GLY A 401 -7.80 -17.97 2.56
N SER A 402 -8.13 -18.39 3.79
CA SER A 402 -7.15 -18.93 4.73
C SER A 402 -6.51 -20.22 4.22
N ASN A 403 -7.28 -21.12 3.59
CA ASN A 403 -6.77 -22.35 3.00
C ASN A 403 -5.99 -22.08 1.71
N LEU A 404 -6.34 -21.05 0.96
CA LEU A 404 -5.56 -20.55 -0.16
C LEU A 404 -4.17 -20.06 0.28
N CYS A 405 -4.07 -19.35 1.40
CA CYS A 405 -2.79 -18.95 2.00
C CYS A 405 -1.92 -20.17 2.33
N LEU A 406 -2.49 -21.22 2.93
CA LEU A 406 -1.75 -22.45 3.23
C LEU A 406 -1.29 -23.15 1.96
N TRP A 407 -2.15 -23.20 0.94
CA TRP A 407 -1.77 -23.73 -0.37
C TRP A 407 -0.59 -22.97 -0.97
N LYS A 408 -0.62 -21.63 -0.97
CA LYS A 408 0.46 -20.80 -1.52
C LYS A 408 1.77 -21.00 -0.75
N ALA A 409 1.71 -21.02 0.57
CA ALA A 409 2.88 -21.27 1.41
C ALA A 409 3.51 -22.63 1.11
N CYS A 410 2.71 -23.71 1.03
CA CYS A 410 3.20 -25.05 0.70
C CYS A 410 3.77 -25.11 -0.73
N SER A 411 3.08 -24.51 -1.71
CA SER A 411 3.54 -24.48 -3.10
C SER A 411 4.88 -23.75 -3.23
N GLY A 412 5.01 -22.57 -2.61
CA GLY A 412 6.24 -21.78 -2.64
C GLY A 412 7.41 -22.48 -1.93
N LEU A 413 7.18 -23.05 -0.74
CA LEU A 413 8.22 -23.84 -0.07
C LEU A 413 8.66 -25.03 -0.90
N ALA A 414 7.74 -25.71 -1.60
CA ALA A 414 8.09 -26.80 -2.48
C ALA A 414 9.04 -26.36 -3.60
N GLU A 415 8.82 -25.19 -4.19
CA GLU A 415 9.68 -24.62 -5.23
C GLU A 415 11.05 -24.21 -4.67
N ILE A 416 11.10 -23.56 -3.50
CA ILE A 416 12.35 -23.18 -2.84
C ILE A 416 13.18 -24.43 -2.52
N PHE A 417 12.59 -25.44 -1.91
CA PHE A 417 13.29 -26.69 -1.57
C PHE A 417 13.74 -27.47 -2.81
N GLU A 418 13.00 -27.39 -3.94
CA GLU A 418 13.41 -28.00 -5.20
C GLU A 418 14.74 -27.39 -5.69
N VAL A 419 14.84 -26.07 -5.68
CA VAL A 419 16.04 -25.35 -6.16
C VAL A 419 17.21 -25.49 -5.17
N LEU A 420 16.94 -25.62 -3.86
CA LEU A 420 17.95 -25.92 -2.83
C LEU A 420 18.32 -27.42 -2.75
N GLU A 421 17.88 -28.24 -3.72
CA GLU A 421 18.14 -29.67 -3.83
C GLU A 421 17.64 -30.51 -2.63
N GLN A 422 16.72 -29.96 -1.82
CA GLN A 422 16.06 -30.68 -0.72
C GLN A 422 14.82 -31.44 -1.20
N LEU A 423 15.04 -32.39 -2.10
CA LEU A 423 13.99 -33.04 -2.90
C LEU A 423 12.91 -33.76 -2.09
N SER A 424 13.24 -34.31 -0.92
CA SER A 424 12.26 -34.97 -0.03
C SER A 424 11.25 -33.96 0.52
N LEU A 425 11.70 -32.80 0.97
CA LEU A 425 10.83 -31.71 1.45
C LEU A 425 10.02 -31.10 0.31
N SER A 426 10.66 -30.83 -0.83
CA SER A 426 9.97 -30.38 -2.03
C SER A 426 8.80 -31.30 -2.40
N LYS A 427 9.04 -32.61 -2.50
CA LYS A 427 8.00 -33.61 -2.81
C LYS A 427 6.88 -33.60 -1.76
N ARG A 428 7.23 -33.50 -0.47
CA ARG A 428 6.27 -33.47 0.63
C ARG A 428 5.33 -32.27 0.47
N TYR A 429 5.87 -31.04 0.39
CA TYR A 429 5.06 -29.82 0.31
C TYR A 429 4.28 -29.73 -1.01
N LYS A 430 4.84 -30.20 -2.12
CA LYS A 430 4.12 -30.29 -3.40
C LYS A 430 2.91 -31.19 -3.30
N ASN A 431 3.03 -32.37 -2.65
CA ASN A 431 1.91 -33.28 -2.44
C ASN A 431 0.82 -32.64 -1.55
N ILE A 432 1.21 -31.91 -0.50
CA ILE A 432 0.28 -31.19 0.36
C ILE A 432 -0.45 -30.11 -0.44
N ALA A 433 0.26 -29.28 -1.20
CA ALA A 433 -0.33 -28.26 -2.05
C ALA A 433 -1.31 -28.83 -3.09
N CYS A 434 -0.97 -29.96 -3.74
CA CYS A 434 -1.88 -30.61 -4.68
C CYS A 434 -3.20 -31.04 -4.00
N LYS A 435 -3.11 -31.67 -2.82
CA LYS A 435 -4.30 -32.12 -2.07
C LYS A 435 -5.14 -30.95 -1.55
N LEU A 436 -4.48 -29.87 -1.09
CA LEU A 436 -5.17 -28.62 -0.70
C LEU A 436 -5.95 -28.04 -1.87
N LYS A 437 -5.31 -27.88 -3.03
CA LYS A 437 -5.96 -27.35 -4.22
C LYS A 437 -7.16 -28.22 -4.63
N GLU A 438 -7.01 -29.54 -4.64
CA GLU A 438 -8.12 -30.45 -4.91
C GLU A 438 -9.28 -30.28 -3.92
N SER A 439 -8.98 -30.19 -2.61
CA SER A 439 -10.00 -30.02 -1.57
C SER A 439 -10.69 -28.66 -1.67
N ILE A 440 -9.95 -27.58 -1.93
CA ILE A 440 -10.52 -26.24 -2.12
C ILE A 440 -11.48 -26.24 -3.32
N CYS A 441 -11.00 -26.68 -4.50
CA CYS A 441 -11.84 -26.65 -5.71
C CYS A 441 -13.05 -27.61 -5.64
N LYS A 442 -12.97 -28.70 -4.87
CA LYS A 442 -14.04 -29.67 -4.78
C LYS A 442 -15.09 -29.37 -3.70
N GLN A 443 -14.66 -28.74 -2.61
CA GLN A 443 -15.51 -28.62 -1.43
C GLN A 443 -15.91 -27.18 -1.10
N MET A 444 -15.11 -26.21 -1.56
CA MET A 444 -15.35 -24.81 -1.27
C MET A 444 -15.95 -24.07 -2.47
N THR A 445 -16.73 -24.78 -3.28
CA THR A 445 -17.46 -24.23 -4.41
C THR A 445 -18.95 -24.60 -4.32
N THR A 446 -19.75 -23.84 -5.04
CA THR A 446 -21.19 -24.06 -5.17
C THR A 446 -21.67 -23.57 -6.53
N ASP A 447 -22.80 -24.12 -6.99
CA ASP A 447 -23.51 -23.55 -8.13
C ASP A 447 -24.13 -22.19 -7.71
N GLY A 448 -23.82 -21.15 -8.44
CA GLY A 448 -24.31 -19.80 -8.22
C GLY A 448 -25.05 -19.24 -9.43
N THR A 449 -25.54 -18.01 -9.32
CA THR A 449 -26.29 -17.33 -10.38
C THR A 449 -25.50 -17.16 -11.68
N PHE A 450 -24.18 -16.98 -11.56
CA PHE A 450 -23.30 -16.73 -12.71
C PHE A 450 -22.54 -18.01 -13.15
N GLY A 451 -22.81 -19.13 -12.51
CA GLY A 451 -22.12 -20.41 -12.70
C GLY A 451 -21.47 -20.89 -11.41
N GLU A 452 -20.64 -21.93 -11.49
CA GLU A 452 -19.90 -22.41 -10.34
C GLU A 452 -18.98 -21.32 -9.79
N GLN A 453 -18.99 -21.11 -8.47
CA GLN A 453 -18.24 -20.06 -7.78
C GLN A 453 -17.68 -20.54 -6.44
N PHE A 454 -16.69 -19.82 -5.88
CA PHE A 454 -16.22 -20.08 -4.53
C PHE A 454 -17.19 -19.59 -3.48
N LEU A 455 -17.19 -20.29 -2.34
CA LEU A 455 -17.84 -19.90 -1.09
C LEU A 455 -16.86 -19.11 -0.23
N GLU A 456 -17.34 -18.29 0.68
CA GLU A 456 -16.53 -17.67 1.73
C GLU A 456 -15.95 -18.73 2.65
N GLY A 457 -16.80 -19.68 3.07
CA GLY A 457 -16.39 -20.79 3.91
C GLY A 457 -17.40 -21.93 3.90
N ILE A 458 -17.00 -23.02 4.56
CA ILE A 458 -17.86 -24.18 4.80
C ILE A 458 -17.72 -24.67 6.23
N GLY A 459 -18.75 -25.35 6.77
CA GLY A 459 -18.72 -26.07 8.03
C GLY A 459 -19.89 -25.80 8.92
N ASP A 460 -19.69 -26.06 10.19
CA ASP A 460 -20.70 -26.17 11.22
C ASP A 460 -21.43 -24.84 11.47
N GLU A 461 -22.69 -24.75 11.10
CA GLU A 461 -23.56 -23.57 11.29
C GLU A 461 -23.62 -23.14 12.74
N GLU A 462 -23.72 -24.09 13.66
CA GLU A 462 -23.83 -23.83 15.10
C GLU A 462 -22.57 -23.15 15.64
N LYS A 463 -21.39 -23.59 15.19
CA LYS A 463 -20.11 -22.97 15.59
C LYS A 463 -19.92 -21.57 14.99
N THR A 464 -20.30 -21.39 13.74
CA THR A 464 -20.23 -20.08 13.10
C THR A 464 -21.12 -19.09 13.80
N THR A 465 -22.38 -19.47 14.06
CA THR A 465 -23.36 -18.66 14.78
C THR A 465 -22.90 -18.36 16.22
N TYR A 466 -22.31 -19.33 16.89
CA TYR A 466 -21.80 -19.16 18.26
C TYR A 466 -20.59 -18.24 18.30
N SER A 467 -19.65 -18.40 17.39
CA SER A 467 -18.45 -17.55 17.30
C SER A 467 -18.85 -16.10 17.04
N VAL A 468 -19.74 -15.87 16.10
CA VAL A 468 -20.30 -14.55 15.82
C VAL A 468 -21.04 -13.98 17.05
N LYS A 469 -21.88 -14.75 17.73
CA LYS A 469 -22.60 -14.31 18.96
C LYS A 469 -21.71 -13.80 20.08
N ASN A 470 -20.48 -14.28 20.16
CA ASN A 470 -19.57 -13.91 21.24
C ASN A 470 -18.69 -12.70 20.92
N TYR A 471 -18.71 -12.21 19.69
CA TYR A 471 -17.75 -11.20 19.25
C TYR A 471 -18.12 -9.77 19.57
N GLN A 472 -19.31 -9.33 19.18
CA GLN A 472 -19.80 -7.98 19.49
C GLN A 472 -21.32 -7.95 19.51
N LYS A 473 -21.92 -7.67 20.66
CA LYS A 473 -23.38 -7.63 20.82
C LYS A 473 -24.13 -6.69 19.84
N PRO A 474 -23.68 -5.46 19.56
CA PRO A 474 -24.41 -4.56 18.66
C PRO A 474 -24.35 -4.96 17.18
N ILE A 475 -23.22 -5.49 16.70
CA ILE A 475 -23.07 -5.98 15.32
C ILE A 475 -23.94 -7.21 15.10
N LEU A 476 -24.11 -8.01 16.13
CA LEU A 476 -24.88 -9.23 16.11
C LEU A 476 -26.39 -9.02 16.03
N GLU A 477 -26.92 -7.99 16.68
CA GLU A 477 -28.35 -7.72 16.69
C GLU A 477 -28.86 -7.28 15.30
N GLN A 478 -28.01 -6.64 14.50
CA GLN A 478 -28.32 -6.25 13.12
C GLN A 478 -27.97 -7.31 12.08
N GLY A 479 -27.03 -8.19 12.34
CA GLY A 479 -26.40 -9.06 11.36
C GLY A 479 -26.64 -10.53 11.45
N LEU A 480 -27.08 -11.02 12.59
CA LEU A 480 -27.32 -12.45 12.73
C LEU A 480 -28.54 -12.96 11.96
N ILE A 481 -29.54 -12.11 11.77
CA ILE A 481 -30.68 -12.42 10.90
C ILE A 481 -30.21 -12.73 9.49
N PHE A 482 -29.22 -11.99 9.03
CA PHE A 482 -28.61 -12.11 7.73
C PHE A 482 -27.76 -13.39 7.56
N LEU A 483 -26.93 -13.75 8.54
CA LEU A 483 -26.09 -14.95 8.43
C LEU A 483 -26.92 -16.25 8.41
N SER A 484 -28.06 -16.29 9.11
CA SER A 484 -28.94 -17.47 9.07
C SER A 484 -29.51 -17.73 7.68
N ASP A 485 -29.73 -16.67 6.89
CA ASP A 485 -30.33 -16.78 5.56
C ASP A 485 -29.31 -17.16 4.46
N VAL A 486 -28.02 -16.97 4.71
CA VAL A 486 -26.96 -17.26 3.73
C VAL A 486 -26.16 -18.53 4.02
N ILE A 487 -26.36 -19.14 5.18
CA ILE A 487 -25.77 -20.44 5.53
C ILE A 487 -26.78 -21.54 5.20
N VAL A 488 -26.52 -22.27 4.14
CA VAL A 488 -27.37 -23.39 3.69
C VAL A 488 -26.51 -24.65 3.64
N ASP A 489 -26.93 -25.70 4.35
CA ASP A 489 -26.21 -26.98 4.41
C ASP A 489 -24.72 -26.85 4.77
N GLY A 490 -24.40 -25.95 5.68
CA GLY A 490 -23.02 -25.67 6.08
C GLY A 490 -22.19 -24.94 5.03
N LYS A 491 -22.80 -24.40 3.98
CA LYS A 491 -22.17 -23.60 2.93
C LYS A 491 -22.47 -22.12 3.14
N ILE A 492 -21.45 -21.28 3.12
CA ILE A 492 -21.58 -19.83 3.34
C ILE A 492 -21.36 -19.13 2.00
N ASN A 493 -22.49 -18.88 1.31
CA ASN A 493 -22.52 -18.29 -0.02
C ASN A 493 -22.62 -16.77 0.04
N LEU A 494 -21.53 -16.14 0.42
CA LEU A 494 -21.33 -14.70 0.37
C LEU A 494 -19.83 -14.43 0.14
N LEU A 495 -19.48 -13.22 -0.16
CA LEU A 495 -18.11 -12.74 -0.07
C LEU A 495 -18.09 -11.48 0.79
N MET A 496 -17.53 -11.60 1.98
CA MET A 496 -17.33 -10.51 2.91
C MET A 496 -15.92 -9.95 2.67
N HIS A 497 -15.79 -8.64 2.56
CA HIS A 497 -14.52 -8.11 2.17
C HIS A 497 -14.21 -6.76 2.77
N ASP A 498 -13.22 -6.73 3.56
CA ASP A 498 -12.47 -5.54 3.93
C ASP A 498 -11.00 -5.63 3.52
N GLY A 499 -10.69 -6.49 2.57
CA GLY A 499 -9.36 -6.70 1.98
C GLY A 499 -8.43 -7.59 2.80
N GLU A 500 -8.49 -7.52 4.11
CA GLU A 500 -7.72 -8.42 4.97
C GLU A 500 -8.28 -9.82 4.99
N GLU A 501 -9.56 -9.94 4.65
CA GLU A 501 -10.34 -11.08 4.99
C GLU A 501 -10.47 -12.09 3.88
N SER A 502 -10.30 -11.67 2.64
CA SER A 502 -10.44 -12.59 1.55
C SER A 502 -9.25 -12.58 0.61
N ASP A 503 -8.30 -13.47 0.85
CA ASP A 503 -7.28 -13.77 -0.15
C ASP A 503 -7.86 -14.35 -1.46
N THR A 504 -9.17 -14.58 -1.52
CA THR A 504 -9.88 -15.07 -2.72
C THR A 504 -9.65 -14.16 -3.92
N THR A 505 -9.65 -12.86 -3.72
CA THR A 505 -9.31 -11.86 -4.77
C THR A 505 -7.88 -12.03 -5.28
N LEU A 506 -6.97 -12.54 -4.45
CA LEU A 506 -5.57 -12.76 -4.78
C LEU A 506 -5.29 -14.12 -5.47
N MET A 507 -6.30 -14.93 -5.78
CA MET A 507 -6.08 -16.23 -6.45
C MET A 507 -5.20 -16.14 -7.70
N PRO A 508 -5.38 -15.16 -8.60
CA PRO A 508 -4.49 -15.00 -9.75
C PRO A 508 -3.10 -14.49 -9.39
N PHE A 509 -2.98 -13.65 -8.38
CA PHE A 509 -1.69 -13.17 -7.86
C PHE A 509 -0.88 -14.32 -7.24
N TYR A 510 -1.54 -15.18 -6.48
CA TYR A 510 -0.94 -16.41 -5.94
C TYR A 510 -0.72 -17.52 -6.98
N GLN A 511 -1.23 -17.35 -8.20
CA GLN A 511 -1.21 -18.36 -9.28
C GLN A 511 -1.98 -19.63 -8.94
N PHE A 512 -3.01 -19.56 -8.08
CA PHE A 512 -3.92 -20.66 -7.80
C PHE A 512 -4.81 -20.97 -9.00
N LEU A 513 -5.43 -19.95 -9.56
CA LEU A 513 -6.17 -19.95 -10.82
C LEU A 513 -5.68 -18.80 -11.71
N ASP A 514 -6.00 -18.87 -13.00
CA ASP A 514 -5.82 -17.74 -13.91
C ASP A 514 -6.94 -16.71 -13.71
N ASN A 515 -6.69 -15.43 -13.99
CA ASN A 515 -7.70 -14.39 -13.91
C ASN A 515 -8.88 -14.60 -14.89
N LYS A 516 -8.70 -15.37 -15.94
CA LYS A 516 -9.71 -15.75 -16.94
C LYS A 516 -10.41 -17.08 -16.62
N ASP A 517 -10.05 -17.74 -15.52
CA ASP A 517 -10.70 -18.97 -15.10
C ASP A 517 -12.18 -18.70 -14.78
N PRO A 518 -13.13 -19.44 -15.36
CA PRO A 518 -14.56 -19.20 -15.15
C PRO A 518 -14.97 -19.23 -13.67
N LEU A 519 -14.37 -20.13 -12.88
CA LEU A 519 -14.67 -20.24 -11.46
C LEU A 519 -14.27 -18.96 -10.70
N TYR A 520 -13.11 -18.38 -11.03
CA TYR A 520 -12.69 -17.07 -10.47
C TYR A 520 -13.57 -15.93 -10.95
N GLN A 521 -13.84 -15.87 -12.28
CA GLN A 521 -14.67 -14.81 -12.88
C GLN A 521 -16.09 -14.81 -12.32
N ASN A 522 -16.72 -15.98 -12.18
CA ASN A 522 -18.06 -16.11 -11.59
C ASN A 522 -18.06 -15.64 -10.13
N THR A 523 -17.00 -15.95 -9.36
CA THR A 523 -16.87 -15.50 -7.98
C THR A 523 -16.75 -13.98 -7.90
N MET A 524 -15.95 -13.34 -8.77
CA MET A 524 -15.82 -11.88 -8.79
C MET A 524 -17.12 -11.20 -9.25
N THR A 525 -17.81 -11.75 -10.25
CA THR A 525 -19.10 -11.24 -10.70
C THR A 525 -20.18 -11.36 -9.62
N PHE A 526 -20.22 -12.49 -8.91
CA PHE A 526 -21.12 -12.67 -7.77
C PHE A 526 -20.81 -11.65 -6.67
N SER A 527 -19.54 -11.48 -6.32
CA SER A 527 -19.13 -10.58 -5.24
C SER A 527 -19.52 -9.11 -5.49
N ALA A 528 -19.54 -8.70 -6.76
CA ALA A 528 -19.89 -7.34 -7.20
C ALA A 528 -21.37 -7.19 -7.60
N SER A 529 -22.25 -8.05 -7.12
CA SER A 529 -23.67 -8.05 -7.46
C SER A 529 -24.56 -8.09 -6.22
N SER A 530 -25.84 -7.73 -6.39
CA SER A 530 -26.86 -7.82 -5.34
C SER A 530 -27.16 -9.25 -4.87
N PHE A 531 -26.66 -10.27 -5.56
CA PHE A 531 -26.71 -11.66 -5.09
C PHE A 531 -25.72 -11.94 -3.95
N ASN A 532 -24.66 -11.13 -3.85
CA ASN A 532 -23.78 -11.14 -2.68
C ASN A 532 -24.39 -10.25 -1.60
N PRO A 533 -24.82 -10.82 -0.45
CA PRO A 533 -25.53 -10.05 0.57
C PRO A 533 -24.71 -8.93 1.21
N THR A 534 -23.38 -8.95 1.11
CA THR A 534 -22.50 -7.90 1.63
C THR A 534 -22.23 -6.79 0.62
N TYR A 535 -22.65 -6.95 -0.64
CA TYR A 535 -22.54 -5.90 -1.65
C TYR A 535 -23.63 -4.84 -1.43
N SER A 536 -23.23 -3.59 -1.47
CA SER A 536 -24.13 -2.45 -1.38
C SER A 536 -24.20 -1.72 -2.72
N GLU A 537 -25.40 -1.65 -3.30
CA GLU A 537 -25.68 -0.86 -4.51
C GLU A 537 -25.50 0.65 -4.27
N GLU A 538 -25.70 1.11 -3.05
CA GLU A 538 -25.58 2.53 -2.70
C GLU A 538 -24.12 2.99 -2.71
N ILE A 539 -23.24 2.20 -2.10
CA ILE A 539 -21.81 2.51 -2.03
C ILE A 539 -21.01 1.81 -3.13
N LYS A 540 -21.65 0.93 -3.91
CA LYS A 540 -21.06 0.17 -5.03
C LYS A 540 -19.77 -0.55 -4.66
N GLY A 541 -19.77 -1.14 -3.48
CA GLY A 541 -18.66 -1.87 -2.90
C GLY A 541 -19.11 -2.97 -1.97
N ILE A 542 -18.18 -3.83 -1.59
CA ILE A 542 -18.43 -4.89 -0.61
C ILE A 542 -18.12 -4.33 0.77
N THR A 543 -19.05 -4.55 1.70
CA THR A 543 -18.91 -4.09 3.09
C THR A 543 -18.40 -5.20 3.98
N TRP A 544 -17.76 -4.82 5.08
CA TRP A 544 -17.50 -5.71 6.17
C TRP A 544 -18.80 -5.94 6.96
N GLY A 545 -19.40 -7.10 6.74
CA GLY A 545 -20.60 -7.51 7.45
C GLY A 545 -21.73 -6.49 7.40
N LEU A 546 -21.87 -5.66 8.38
CA LEU A 546 -23.03 -4.81 8.61
C LEU A 546 -22.68 -3.39 9.01
N GLU A 547 -21.41 -3.08 9.14
CA GLU A 547 -21.04 -1.71 9.37
C GLU A 547 -21.29 -0.90 8.09
N SER A 548 -21.99 0.20 8.25
CA SER A 548 -22.41 1.12 7.19
C SER A 548 -21.24 1.90 6.56
N GLY A 549 -20.07 1.32 6.47
CA GLY A 549 -18.87 1.94 5.90
C GLY A 549 -18.34 1.13 4.73
N ALA A 550 -18.19 1.77 3.56
CA ALA A 550 -17.39 1.20 2.50
C ALA A 550 -15.93 1.20 2.90
N THR A 551 -15.30 0.06 2.87
CA THR A 551 -13.85 0.00 2.95
C THR A 551 -13.27 0.06 1.55
N PHE A 552 -12.12 0.70 1.39
CA PHE A 552 -11.44 0.76 0.10
C PHE A 552 -11.19 -0.63 -0.52
N PRO A 553 -10.80 -1.67 0.22
CA PRO A 553 -10.58 -3.00 -0.33
C PRO A 553 -11.83 -3.65 -0.95
N GLY A 554 -13.00 -3.36 -0.44
CA GLY A 554 -14.25 -3.80 -1.04
C GLY A 554 -14.44 -3.29 -2.48
N PHE A 555 -13.91 -2.12 -2.81
CA PHE A 555 -13.90 -1.60 -4.17
C PHE A 555 -12.85 -2.29 -5.07
N ILE A 556 -11.76 -2.81 -4.52
CA ILE A 556 -10.77 -3.56 -5.30
C ILE A 556 -11.39 -4.84 -5.87
N THR A 557 -12.15 -5.58 -5.07
CA THR A 557 -12.84 -6.79 -5.54
C THR A 557 -13.82 -6.47 -6.66
N VAL A 558 -14.58 -5.40 -6.50
CA VAL A 558 -15.53 -4.95 -7.53
C VAL A 558 -14.79 -4.52 -8.80
N LEU A 559 -13.67 -3.80 -8.65
CA LEU A 559 -12.81 -3.41 -9.78
C LEU A 559 -12.31 -4.65 -10.54
N MET A 560 -11.94 -5.72 -9.84
CA MET A 560 -11.49 -6.97 -10.48
C MET A 560 -12.58 -7.64 -11.30
N SER A 561 -13.86 -7.52 -10.92
CA SER A 561 -14.96 -8.02 -11.75
C SER A 561 -15.12 -7.25 -13.07
N ASP A 562 -14.74 -5.99 -13.10
CA ASP A 562 -14.92 -5.09 -14.23
C ASP A 562 -13.74 -5.04 -15.21
N LEU A 563 -12.61 -5.71 -14.90
CA LEU A 563 -11.36 -5.64 -15.67
C LEU A 563 -11.51 -5.89 -17.18
N HIS A 564 -12.46 -6.73 -17.57
CA HIS A 564 -12.69 -7.09 -18.97
C HIS A 564 -13.76 -6.23 -19.66
N ASN A 565 -14.37 -5.30 -18.91
CA ASN A 565 -15.37 -4.35 -19.41
C ASN A 565 -14.85 -2.92 -19.26
N HIS A 566 -14.34 -2.34 -20.33
CA HIS A 566 -13.73 -1.01 -20.32
C HIS A 566 -14.61 0.09 -19.72
N GLN A 567 -15.92 0.06 -20.00
CA GLN A 567 -16.83 1.09 -19.48
C GLN A 567 -17.05 0.92 -17.98
N ALA A 568 -17.28 -0.30 -17.51
CA ALA A 568 -17.43 -0.59 -16.10
C ALA A 568 -16.13 -0.28 -15.34
N PHE A 569 -14.99 -0.69 -15.88
CA PHE A 569 -13.67 -0.40 -15.28
C PHE A 569 -13.42 1.10 -15.16
N ALA A 570 -13.73 1.89 -16.20
CA ALA A 570 -13.57 3.35 -16.15
C ALA A 570 -14.44 3.97 -15.05
N THR A 571 -15.69 3.52 -14.89
CA THR A 571 -16.58 3.98 -13.81
C THR A 571 -16.03 3.63 -12.42
N ARG A 572 -15.47 2.40 -12.25
CA ARG A 572 -14.84 2.01 -10.97
C ARG A 572 -13.60 2.83 -10.65
N LEU A 573 -12.81 3.21 -11.65
CA LEU A 573 -11.68 4.12 -11.46
C LEU A 573 -12.12 5.47 -10.93
N GLU A 574 -13.21 6.02 -11.44
CA GLU A 574 -13.79 7.27 -10.94
C GLU A 574 -14.18 7.16 -9.47
N GLU A 575 -14.79 6.05 -9.06
CA GLU A 575 -15.13 5.79 -7.66
C GLU A 575 -13.88 5.69 -6.77
N LEU A 576 -12.82 5.02 -7.23
CA LEU A 576 -11.56 4.96 -6.50
C LEU A 576 -10.90 6.34 -6.34
N ILE A 577 -10.99 7.19 -7.37
CA ILE A 577 -10.51 8.57 -7.31
C ILE A 577 -11.37 9.40 -6.33
N CYS A 578 -12.69 9.21 -6.33
CA CYS A 578 -13.59 9.86 -5.37
C CYS A 578 -13.25 9.52 -3.91
N LEU A 579 -12.84 8.27 -3.66
CA LEU A 579 -12.47 7.78 -2.34
C LEU A 579 -11.10 8.27 -1.87
N ALA A 580 -10.24 8.72 -2.78
CA ALA A 580 -8.91 9.19 -2.46
C ALA A 580 -8.95 10.46 -1.61
N ASP A 581 -8.03 10.57 -0.66
CA ASP A 581 -7.76 11.79 0.08
C ASP A 581 -7.07 12.83 -0.85
N LEU A 582 -6.84 14.03 -0.37
CA LEU A 582 -6.29 15.15 -1.16
C LEU A 582 -4.95 14.83 -1.83
N ASP A 583 -4.17 13.96 -1.24
CA ASP A 583 -2.87 13.51 -1.76
C ASP A 583 -2.95 12.22 -2.62
N GLY A 584 -4.15 11.73 -2.90
CA GLY A 584 -4.36 10.49 -3.65
C GLY A 584 -4.15 9.20 -2.87
N SER A 585 -4.02 9.26 -1.56
CA SER A 585 -3.97 8.09 -0.68
C SER A 585 -5.37 7.65 -0.27
N TRP A 586 -5.48 6.42 0.24
CA TRP A 586 -6.76 5.87 0.69
C TRP A 586 -6.77 5.58 2.18
N TRP A 587 -7.94 5.83 2.77
CA TRP A 587 -8.21 5.52 4.15
C TRP A 587 -8.82 4.13 4.28
N TRP A 588 -8.67 3.51 5.44
CA TRP A 588 -9.41 2.29 5.80
C TRP A 588 -10.91 2.54 5.75
N TRP A 589 -11.37 3.57 6.49
CA TRP A 589 -12.75 4.05 6.51
C TRP A 589 -12.71 5.50 6.04
N PRO A 590 -12.73 5.75 4.73
CA PRO A 590 -12.49 7.10 4.22
C PRO A 590 -13.55 8.09 4.70
N TYR A 591 -14.80 7.68 4.79
CA TYR A 591 -15.91 8.46 5.28
C TYR A 591 -17.15 7.57 5.43
N ARG A 592 -18.15 8.11 6.13
CA ARG A 592 -19.52 7.57 6.14
C ARG A 592 -20.31 8.08 4.93
N LEU A 593 -21.52 7.52 4.72
CA LEU A 593 -22.44 8.01 3.69
C LEU A 593 -22.74 9.50 3.81
N GLU A 594 -22.79 10.03 5.02
CA GLU A 594 -22.98 11.45 5.30
C GLU A 594 -21.86 12.34 4.73
N ALA A 595 -20.66 11.81 4.59
CA ALA A 595 -19.56 12.53 3.98
C ALA A 595 -19.77 12.83 2.50
N LYS A 596 -20.61 12.08 1.80
CA LYS A 596 -21.05 12.42 0.43
C LYS A 596 -21.75 13.78 0.35
N GLN A 597 -22.20 14.31 1.49
CA GLN A 597 -22.82 15.62 1.62
C GLN A 597 -21.82 16.72 2.04
N GLY A 598 -20.53 16.40 2.06
CA GLY A 598 -19.47 17.34 2.42
C GLY A 598 -18.99 17.26 3.87
N GLU A 599 -19.44 16.27 4.64
CA GLU A 599 -18.96 16.02 6.00
C GLU A 599 -17.90 14.92 6.01
N VAL A 600 -16.68 15.27 6.40
CA VAL A 600 -15.61 14.30 6.62
C VAL A 600 -15.69 13.81 8.06
N VAL A 601 -16.27 12.65 8.27
CA VAL A 601 -16.33 12.04 9.59
C VAL A 601 -15.06 11.22 9.82
N ARG A 602 -14.19 11.72 10.69
CA ARG A 602 -12.88 11.11 10.99
C ARG A 602 -12.80 10.45 12.37
N ASP A 603 -13.90 10.38 13.08
CA ASP A 603 -13.93 9.90 14.47
C ASP A 603 -13.58 8.41 14.63
N PHE A 604 -13.41 7.67 13.56
CA PHE A 604 -13.12 6.23 13.60
C PHE A 604 -11.67 5.86 13.38
N GLY A 605 -10.76 6.81 13.29
CA GLY A 605 -9.37 6.66 13.64
C GLY A 605 -8.51 5.63 12.91
N CYS A 606 -8.99 5.07 11.81
CA CYS A 606 -8.18 4.23 10.96
C CYS A 606 -7.52 5.11 9.93
N GLY A 607 -6.23 5.29 10.01
CA GLY A 607 -5.50 6.19 9.16
C GLY A 607 -5.42 5.75 7.70
N LYS A 608 -4.60 6.41 6.96
CA LYS A 608 -4.30 6.09 5.56
C LYS A 608 -3.75 4.68 5.45
N CYS A 609 -4.38 3.86 4.62
CA CYS A 609 -4.28 2.42 4.64
C CYS A 609 -3.23 1.89 3.63
N GLY A 610 -1.99 1.67 4.08
CA GLY A 610 -0.91 1.13 3.23
C GLY A 610 -1.19 -0.27 2.70
N TRP A 611 -1.93 -1.09 3.42
CA TRP A 611 -2.25 -2.45 3.02
C TRP A 611 -3.27 -2.50 1.86
N ALA A 612 -4.29 -1.64 1.85
CA ALA A 612 -5.22 -1.53 0.73
C ALA A 612 -4.49 -1.12 -0.56
N SER A 613 -3.58 -0.17 -0.44
CA SER A 613 -2.71 0.26 -1.54
C SER A 613 -1.82 -0.88 -2.05
N GLY A 614 -1.27 -1.69 -1.15
CA GLY A 614 -0.49 -2.88 -1.51
C GLY A 614 -1.29 -3.91 -2.28
N LEU A 615 -2.54 -4.16 -1.87
CA LEU A 615 -3.47 -5.02 -2.60
C LEU A 615 -3.80 -4.46 -3.99
N PHE A 616 -4.13 -3.17 -4.08
CA PHE A 616 -4.42 -2.53 -5.36
C PHE A 616 -3.26 -2.67 -6.34
N VAL A 617 -2.05 -2.32 -5.94
CA VAL A 617 -0.86 -2.46 -6.80
C VAL A 617 -0.68 -3.91 -7.24
N SER A 618 -0.75 -4.86 -6.31
CA SER A 618 -0.50 -6.28 -6.59
C SER A 618 -1.53 -6.88 -7.54
N THR A 619 -2.80 -6.54 -7.37
CA THR A 619 -3.88 -7.01 -8.26
C THR A 619 -3.80 -6.35 -9.63
N MET A 620 -3.51 -5.05 -9.71
CA MET A 620 -3.30 -4.37 -11.00
C MET A 620 -2.13 -4.96 -11.77
N ILE A 621 -1.00 -5.19 -11.11
CA ILE A 621 0.18 -5.79 -11.77
C ILE A 621 -0.13 -7.19 -12.27
N SER A 622 -0.70 -8.04 -11.44
CA SER A 622 -0.91 -9.46 -11.78
C SER A 622 -2.09 -9.69 -12.73
N GLN A 623 -3.14 -8.86 -12.67
CA GLN A 623 -4.37 -9.07 -13.41
C GLN A 623 -4.57 -8.09 -14.57
N TYR A 624 -4.39 -6.78 -14.34
CA TYR A 624 -4.61 -5.77 -15.37
C TYR A 624 -3.46 -5.71 -16.37
N PHE A 625 -2.22 -5.55 -15.87
CA PHE A 625 -1.02 -5.59 -16.69
C PHE A 625 -0.53 -7.02 -17.00
N GLY A 626 -1.00 -7.99 -16.24
CA GLY A 626 -0.72 -9.41 -16.45
C GLY A 626 0.73 -9.84 -16.24
N LEU A 627 1.51 -9.10 -15.42
CA LEU A 627 2.91 -9.40 -15.15
C LEU A 627 3.03 -10.40 -14.01
N LYS A 628 3.73 -11.49 -14.24
CA LYS A 628 4.04 -12.50 -13.21
C LYS A 628 5.28 -13.31 -13.56
N PHE A 629 5.94 -13.84 -12.54
CA PHE A 629 6.96 -14.89 -12.71
C PHE A 629 6.35 -16.24 -12.39
N LYS A 630 6.74 -17.26 -13.17
CA LYS A 630 6.41 -18.67 -12.90
C LYS A 630 7.65 -19.50 -13.13
N LYS A 631 8.21 -20.07 -12.05
CA LYS A 631 9.46 -20.88 -12.11
C LYS A 631 10.60 -20.13 -12.85
N GLY A 632 10.80 -18.87 -12.52
CA GLY A 632 11.84 -18.02 -13.12
C GLY A 632 11.58 -17.61 -14.57
N VAL A 633 10.38 -17.84 -15.11
CA VAL A 633 9.95 -17.40 -16.43
C VAL A 633 8.99 -16.22 -16.30
N LEU A 634 9.35 -15.09 -16.90
CA LEU A 634 8.47 -13.91 -16.97
C LEU A 634 7.32 -14.17 -17.93
N GLN A 635 6.11 -13.95 -17.48
CA GLN A 635 4.88 -13.99 -18.25
C GLN A 635 4.27 -12.61 -18.26
N ILE A 636 3.78 -12.17 -19.42
CA ILE A 636 3.06 -10.90 -19.58
C ILE A 636 1.83 -11.17 -20.42
N ASP A 637 0.65 -11.13 -19.80
CA ASP A 637 -0.66 -11.37 -20.43
C ASP A 637 -1.65 -10.30 -19.95
N PRO A 638 -1.56 -9.05 -20.48
CA PRO A 638 -2.44 -7.95 -20.07
C PRO A 638 -3.88 -8.20 -20.53
N VAL A 639 -4.83 -7.51 -19.86
CA VAL A 639 -6.24 -7.55 -20.27
C VAL A 639 -6.41 -7.18 -21.74
N ASP A 640 -7.46 -7.70 -22.38
CA ASP A 640 -7.69 -7.50 -23.81
C ASP A 640 -7.83 -6.00 -24.14
N ASN A 641 -7.36 -5.60 -25.32
CA ASN A 641 -7.33 -4.22 -25.82
C ASN A 641 -6.52 -3.20 -25.00
N LEU A 642 -5.90 -3.58 -23.89
CA LEU A 642 -5.02 -2.67 -23.14
C LEU A 642 -3.82 -2.27 -23.99
N THR A 643 -3.52 -0.96 -23.99
CA THR A 643 -2.33 -0.39 -24.63
C THR A 643 -1.56 0.44 -23.61
N PHE A 644 -0.27 0.23 -23.51
CA PHE A 644 0.61 0.97 -22.60
C PHE A 644 2.08 0.89 -23.02
N SER A 645 2.86 1.83 -22.57
CA SER A 645 4.31 1.80 -22.58
C SER A 645 4.84 1.86 -21.16
N TRP A 646 5.73 0.95 -20.78
CA TRP A 646 6.36 0.95 -19.47
C TRP A 646 7.87 0.81 -19.60
N LYS A 647 8.58 1.94 -19.59
CA LYS A 647 10.04 1.96 -19.75
C LYS A 647 10.72 1.88 -18.39
N ASN A 648 11.92 1.26 -18.39
CA ASN A 648 12.79 1.14 -17.23
C ASN A 648 12.08 0.51 -15.99
N LEU A 649 11.24 -0.50 -16.22
CA LEU A 649 10.55 -1.22 -15.19
C LEU A 649 11.49 -2.22 -14.51
N LYS A 650 11.70 -2.07 -13.21
CA LYS A 650 12.26 -3.10 -12.34
C LYS A 650 11.11 -3.96 -11.83
N PHE A 651 11.14 -5.25 -12.17
CA PHE A 651 10.12 -6.20 -11.78
C PHE A 651 10.78 -7.53 -11.37
N GLY A 652 10.88 -7.76 -10.04
CA GLY A 652 11.59 -8.89 -9.48
C GLY A 652 13.05 -8.94 -9.95
N GLN A 653 13.40 -10.04 -10.61
CA GLN A 653 14.74 -10.20 -11.21
C GLN A 653 14.91 -9.54 -12.59
N ALA A 654 13.83 -9.02 -13.17
CA ALA A 654 13.86 -8.40 -14.49
C ALA A 654 14.03 -6.88 -14.39
N PHE A 655 14.81 -6.34 -15.34
CA PHE A 655 14.83 -4.93 -15.70
C PHE A 655 14.50 -4.83 -17.18
N ILE A 656 13.34 -4.26 -17.51
CA ILE A 656 12.74 -4.34 -18.84
C ILE A 656 12.08 -3.04 -19.28
N SER A 657 11.85 -2.93 -20.59
CA SER A 657 10.87 -1.99 -21.13
C SER A 657 9.83 -2.76 -21.94
N ILE A 658 8.57 -2.35 -21.80
CA ILE A 658 7.41 -3.01 -22.41
C ILE A 658 6.69 -1.98 -23.27
N GLU A 659 6.39 -2.35 -24.51
CA GLU A 659 5.44 -1.65 -25.38
C GLU A 659 4.30 -2.62 -25.70
N CYS A 660 3.10 -2.28 -25.26
CA CYS A 660 1.90 -3.08 -25.45
C CYS A 660 0.93 -2.33 -26.38
N THR A 661 0.67 -2.89 -27.54
CA THR A 661 -0.36 -2.44 -28.47
C THR A 661 -1.53 -3.42 -28.49
N GLN A 662 -2.58 -3.14 -29.25
CA GLN A 662 -3.70 -4.07 -29.41
C GLN A 662 -3.30 -5.41 -30.03
N SER A 663 -2.27 -5.43 -30.89
CA SER A 663 -1.86 -6.60 -31.67
C SER A 663 -0.55 -7.23 -31.21
N GLU A 664 0.31 -6.48 -30.52
CA GLU A 664 1.68 -6.89 -30.24
C GLU A 664 2.13 -6.45 -28.85
N LEU A 665 2.94 -7.28 -28.25
CA LEU A 665 3.69 -7.00 -27.03
C LEU A 665 5.18 -7.04 -27.38
N SER A 666 5.87 -5.92 -27.24
CA SER A 666 7.32 -5.80 -27.43
C SER A 666 8.02 -5.68 -26.09
N ILE A 667 9.02 -6.51 -25.81
CA ILE A 667 9.74 -6.55 -24.55
C ILE A 667 11.24 -6.42 -24.80
N LEU A 668 11.82 -5.34 -24.31
CA LEU A 668 13.28 -5.10 -24.31
C LEU A 668 13.87 -5.55 -22.99
N ASN A 669 14.84 -6.47 -23.02
CA ASN A 669 15.58 -6.87 -21.83
C ASN A 669 16.72 -5.88 -21.54
N LEU A 670 16.64 -5.20 -20.42
CA LEU A 670 17.66 -4.30 -19.87
C LEU A 670 18.46 -4.95 -18.72
N SER A 671 18.08 -6.16 -18.29
CA SER A 671 18.76 -6.89 -17.20
C SER A 671 20.17 -7.30 -17.61
N GLU A 672 21.08 -7.39 -16.64
CA GLU A 672 22.46 -7.85 -16.89
C GLU A 672 22.52 -9.33 -17.36
N LYS A 673 21.50 -10.13 -17.00
CA LYS A 673 21.40 -11.56 -17.35
C LYS A 673 20.33 -11.78 -18.42
N PRO A 674 20.46 -12.85 -19.21
CA PRO A 674 19.39 -13.29 -20.09
C PRO A 674 18.10 -13.54 -19.32
N LEU A 675 16.97 -13.09 -19.85
CA LEU A 675 15.64 -13.36 -19.29
C LEU A 675 14.96 -14.51 -20.03
N LYS A 676 14.29 -15.36 -19.26
CA LYS A 676 13.34 -16.34 -19.80
C LYS A 676 11.96 -15.68 -19.85
N ILE A 677 11.41 -15.55 -21.03
CA ILE A 677 10.10 -14.94 -21.26
C ILE A 677 9.19 -15.96 -21.93
N SER A 678 7.98 -16.12 -21.43
CA SER A 678 6.98 -17.01 -22.02
C SER A 678 6.30 -16.32 -23.20
N ASP A 679 6.44 -16.91 -24.39
CA ASP A 679 5.44 -16.78 -25.44
C ASP A 679 4.47 -17.97 -25.31
N THR A 680 3.20 -17.79 -25.59
CA THR A 680 2.11 -18.77 -25.41
C THR A 680 2.44 -20.23 -25.76
N LYS A 681 3.45 -20.45 -26.61
CA LYS A 681 3.85 -21.78 -27.11
C LYS A 681 5.26 -22.22 -26.68
N LYS A 682 6.12 -21.28 -26.26
CA LYS A 682 7.53 -21.59 -25.96
C LYS A 682 8.13 -20.58 -24.98
N ILE A 683 9.22 -21.01 -24.36
CA ILE A 683 10.06 -20.13 -23.54
C ILE A 683 11.16 -19.57 -24.44
N LEU A 684 11.28 -18.24 -24.47
CA LEU A 684 12.29 -17.50 -25.20
C LEU A 684 13.39 -17.06 -24.24
N HIS A 685 14.64 -17.20 -24.64
CA HIS A 685 15.79 -16.64 -23.94
C HIS A 685 16.17 -15.33 -24.60
N VAL A 686 16.11 -14.22 -23.85
CA VAL A 686 16.30 -12.86 -24.36
C VAL A 686 17.54 -12.27 -23.73
N GLU A 687 18.58 -12.06 -24.52
CA GLU A 687 19.84 -11.46 -24.10
C GLU A 687 19.66 -9.97 -23.77
N LYS A 688 20.58 -9.41 -22.95
CA LYS A 688 20.62 -7.97 -22.67
C LYS A 688 20.62 -7.14 -23.93
N GLY A 689 19.80 -6.08 -23.96
CA GLY A 689 19.66 -5.16 -25.10
C GLY A 689 18.90 -5.73 -26.29
N LYS A 690 18.35 -6.94 -26.19
CA LYS A 690 17.50 -7.53 -27.23
C LYS A 690 16.03 -7.31 -26.96
N THR A 691 15.28 -7.06 -28.03
CA THR A 691 13.82 -6.95 -28.00
C THR A 691 13.21 -8.21 -28.61
N ILE A 692 12.13 -8.69 -27.99
CA ILE A 692 11.26 -9.70 -28.58
C ILE A 692 9.90 -9.12 -28.87
N HIS A 693 9.21 -9.71 -29.84
CA HIS A 693 7.87 -9.36 -30.26
C HIS A 693 6.96 -10.56 -30.14
N ILE A 694 5.88 -10.43 -29.37
CA ILE A 694 4.90 -11.47 -29.11
C ILE A 694 3.55 -10.99 -29.67
N GLN A 695 2.98 -11.76 -30.58
CA GLN A 695 1.65 -11.43 -31.13
C GLN A 695 0.57 -11.68 -30.09
N ARG A 696 -0.23 -10.67 -29.81
CA ARG A 696 -1.41 -10.80 -28.95
C ARG A 696 -2.54 -11.44 -29.75
N ARG A 697 -3.16 -12.46 -29.17
CA ARG A 697 -4.34 -13.05 -29.76
C ARG A 697 -5.55 -12.20 -29.33
N LYS A 698 -6.36 -11.77 -30.28
CA LYS A 698 -7.73 -11.35 -29.96
C LYS A 698 -8.45 -12.58 -29.45
N ARG A 699 -8.81 -12.59 -28.19
CA ARG A 699 -9.63 -13.63 -27.58
C ARG A 699 -11.09 -13.19 -27.51
#